data_389e4709caa504c0b344fbdf2f1bc2df
#
_entry.id   389e4709caa504c0b344fbdf2f1bc2df
#
_cell.length_a   1.000
_cell.length_b   1.000
_cell.length_c   1.000
_cell.angle_alpha   90.00
_cell.angle_beta   90.00
_cell.angle_gamma   90.00
#
_symmetry.space_group_name_H-M   'P 1'
#
loop_
_entity.id
_entity.type
_entity.pdbx_description
1 polymer ?
#
loop_
_entity_poly.entity_id
_entity_poly.type
_entity_poly.pdbx_seq_one_letter_code
_entity_poly.pdbx_strand_id
1 'polypeptide(L)'
;MKTKYLLPLLLLLLFNVIGGAAQNAKTDKPKRTVMLGQIVKDSFTGVRLKAHVTLMRQDSTVVDTITCHGWQGNYYARFEVEAKPAKYIVKAECEGYATNCQDYEIKRVARNRGFKMPDLNLKKLAQSDIYKEVDLDGVVVTGTKVKFTYRGDTLVYNASAFNVPDGSMLDALVRQLPGAEIKSNGDIYVNGKKIDYLTLNGKDFFKGNNKIMLDNLPHYTVQDLKVYHKSTEKSRLVGTEVEKKDYVMDVELKREYNRGYISNAEVAGGTRQRYMARLFGLYYDDRTRFSVFGNVNNVNENRRPGREGDWSPSNSPQGQTITKQVGTSLSTQNKSGSLREQFDAIASWNDVTDITRSSSEQFASAGNIFNRSSSTSVQKEFRLNANNKITYTDESTFYLESSTSFNYGDGTNNSSSERATFDSEGNMAADSPTNRSQTISLTKFRTTSVNENLMFGFVLPWGDRLGFNLNGSYTSNKPQDRFSLSNNEYLRENKNDLRRVYADSHNNSYNYGAVVEYGFMLNNWKVSLSHKYNQNMISTNLLNYRLERLGGLYNRFDQQQLDRLPSTRDSLLLALDMPNSKTYRLLTRQYKGEPTLRYNHNNTYFSLSLPYRLVRERINYRCASVDTTAVRRKWLVEPSLFFNKWNDKFEVSVSYSLSSSQPGMESLMPIDNDINPLARRVNNPNLKTSVTHNINSYVSFIFKNKSILSIALNGSVYTDMIGTRTTYNTRTGAYAYMSDNVHSGNWTLNPYVVYSGKLDKKGLFAIETRLSLDYTKSTDFDIAYDADINNAVSVLSRVYTSTLRDYLKLSFQKGDLSLALVADAQWRNSTSNRDNFQTLNAYDYNYGMTLSYKLPLGIQLSTDLKQYSRRGYGDKSMNTDDLVWNASLVRSFCKGRLTLTAEGFDLLHQLSNTTYTVNAQGRTEVWRNTIPNYMMMHVAYKLTKTPKKK
;
A
#
# COMPACT_ATOMS: atom_id res chain seq x y z
N MET A 1 -16.10 13.98 30.77
CA MET A 1 -17.34 13.25 31.08
C MET A 1 -17.00 11.78 31.29
N LYS A 2 -17.36 11.21 32.42
CA LYS A 2 -16.90 9.91 32.93
C LYS A 2 -17.43 8.76 32.05
N THR A 3 -16.52 8.03 31.45
CA THR A 3 -16.74 6.84 30.58
C THR A 3 -17.46 5.65 31.22
N LYS A 4 -17.96 5.80 32.47
CA LYS A 4 -18.65 4.74 33.19
C LYS A 4 -20.10 4.46 32.74
N TYR A 5 -20.69 5.29 31.89
CA TYR A 5 -22.09 5.17 31.49
C TYR A 5 -22.34 4.77 30.04
N LEU A 6 -21.27 4.68 29.20
CA LEU A 6 -21.42 4.27 27.79
C LEU A 6 -21.68 2.76 27.64
N LEU A 7 -21.03 1.95 28.46
CA LEU A 7 -21.17 0.48 28.41
C LEU A 7 -22.59 -0.02 28.81
N PRO A 8 -23.23 0.51 29.88
CA PRO A 8 -24.62 0.15 30.22
C PRO A 8 -25.62 0.63 29.17
N LEU A 9 -25.39 1.80 28.54
CA LEU A 9 -26.30 2.32 27.51
C LEU A 9 -26.24 1.49 26.22
N LEU A 10 -25.06 0.99 25.85
CA LEU A 10 -24.88 0.08 24.72
C LEU A 10 -25.51 -1.30 24.98
N LEU A 11 -25.42 -1.81 26.21
CA LEU A 11 -26.07 -3.05 26.64
C LEU A 11 -27.60 -2.92 26.69
N LEU A 12 -28.14 -1.76 27.12
CA LEU A 12 -29.57 -1.50 27.14
C LEU A 12 -30.17 -1.38 25.72
N LEU A 13 -29.45 -0.82 24.77
CA LEU A 13 -29.84 -0.80 23.35
C LEU A 13 -29.82 -2.20 22.72
N LEU A 14 -28.90 -3.07 23.12
CA LEU A 14 -28.84 -4.47 22.67
C LEU A 14 -30.00 -5.31 23.21
N PHE A 15 -30.45 -5.07 24.45
CA PHE A 15 -31.58 -5.81 25.06
C PHE A 15 -32.95 -5.39 24.49
N ASN A 16 -33.12 -4.14 24.04
CA ASN A 16 -34.38 -3.71 23.42
C ASN A 16 -34.60 -4.21 21.97
N VAL A 17 -33.54 -4.66 21.30
CA VAL A 17 -33.64 -5.27 19.96
C VAL A 17 -34.01 -6.77 20.01
N ILE A 18 -33.81 -7.41 21.15
CA ILE A 18 -34.08 -8.85 21.33
C ILE A 18 -35.49 -9.13 21.87
N GLY A 19 -36.16 -8.12 22.47
CA GLY A 19 -37.43 -8.27 23.16
C GLY A 19 -38.71 -8.11 22.31
N GLY A 20 -38.62 -7.81 21.02
CA GLY A 20 -39.74 -7.42 20.16
C GLY A 20 -40.35 -8.48 19.23
N ALA A 21 -40.11 -9.77 19.42
CA ALA A 21 -40.63 -10.79 18.51
C ALA A 21 -41.18 -12.02 19.26
N ALA A 22 -42.20 -11.83 20.06
CA ALA A 22 -43.03 -12.93 20.52
C ALA A 22 -44.50 -12.48 20.68
N GLN A 23 -45.23 -12.48 19.59
CA GLN A 23 -46.67 -12.56 19.61
C GLN A 23 -47.19 -13.60 18.61
N ASN A 24 -48.01 -14.50 19.16
CA ASN A 24 -48.58 -15.68 18.56
C ASN A 24 -49.48 -15.42 17.33
N ALA A 25 -49.23 -16.17 16.25
CA ALA A 25 -50.27 -16.56 15.31
C ALA A 25 -50.11 -18.06 15.03
N LYS A 26 -51.11 -18.87 15.39
CA LYS A 26 -51.27 -20.25 14.96
C LYS A 26 -51.59 -20.24 13.47
N THR A 27 -50.62 -20.62 12.63
CA THR A 27 -50.86 -21.04 11.26
C THR A 27 -49.87 -22.18 10.98
N ASP A 28 -50.25 -23.11 10.09
CA ASP A 28 -49.54 -24.31 9.70
C ASP A 28 -48.01 -24.13 9.71
N LYS A 29 -47.29 -25.05 10.35
CA LYS A 29 -45.81 -24.99 10.43
C LYS A 29 -45.26 -24.95 9.03
N PRO A 30 -44.66 -23.81 8.57
CA PRO A 30 -44.04 -23.77 7.27
C PRO A 30 -42.95 -24.84 7.20
N LYS A 31 -42.98 -25.65 6.16
CA LYS A 31 -41.92 -26.66 5.90
C LYS A 31 -40.60 -25.92 5.93
N ARG A 32 -39.70 -26.41 6.76
CA ARG A 32 -38.36 -25.82 6.91
C ARG A 32 -37.65 -25.91 5.55
N THR A 33 -37.12 -24.81 5.05
CA THR A 33 -36.35 -24.72 3.80
C THR A 33 -34.85 -24.50 4.06
N VAL A 34 -34.01 -24.85 3.10
CA VAL A 34 -32.59 -24.57 3.05
C VAL A 34 -32.21 -23.95 1.71
N MET A 35 -31.20 -23.09 1.73
CA MET A 35 -30.68 -22.43 0.52
C MET A 35 -29.56 -23.25 -0.10
N LEU A 36 -29.63 -23.55 -1.40
CA LEU A 36 -28.53 -24.11 -2.18
C LEU A 36 -27.88 -22.98 -2.99
N GLY A 37 -26.58 -22.75 -2.81
CA GLY A 37 -25.81 -21.73 -3.52
C GLY A 37 -24.93 -22.35 -4.61
N GLN A 38 -25.12 -21.92 -5.87
CA GLN A 38 -24.34 -22.37 -7.02
C GLN A 38 -23.50 -21.22 -7.57
N ILE A 39 -22.24 -21.47 -7.87
CA ILE A 39 -21.35 -20.57 -8.58
C ILE A 39 -20.98 -21.22 -9.92
N VAL A 40 -21.13 -20.46 -11.00
CA VAL A 40 -20.70 -20.88 -12.34
C VAL A 40 -19.49 -20.08 -12.75
N LYS A 41 -18.45 -20.75 -13.25
CA LYS A 41 -17.16 -20.14 -13.61
C LYS A 41 -16.73 -20.51 -15.02
N ASP A 42 -15.98 -19.64 -15.63
CA ASP A 42 -15.15 -19.99 -16.78
C ASP A 42 -14.04 -20.98 -16.31
N SER A 43 -13.93 -22.11 -16.99
CA SER A 43 -13.00 -23.19 -16.62
C SER A 43 -11.53 -22.80 -16.68
N PHE A 44 -11.20 -21.79 -17.48
CA PHE A 44 -9.83 -21.30 -17.70
C PHE A 44 -9.48 -20.10 -16.81
N THR A 45 -10.36 -19.09 -16.83
CA THR A 45 -10.09 -17.84 -16.13
C THR A 45 -10.51 -17.89 -14.66
N GLY A 46 -11.41 -18.82 -14.30
CA GLY A 46 -12.04 -18.87 -12.98
C GLY A 46 -13.01 -17.71 -12.71
N VAL A 47 -13.26 -16.87 -13.71
CA VAL A 47 -14.20 -15.74 -13.60
C VAL A 47 -15.62 -16.27 -13.49
N ARG A 48 -16.41 -15.71 -12.56
CA ARG A 48 -17.82 -16.09 -12.41
C ARG A 48 -18.66 -15.59 -13.58
N LEU A 49 -19.53 -16.46 -14.08
CA LEU A 49 -20.33 -16.21 -15.25
C LEU A 49 -21.77 -15.85 -14.87
N LYS A 50 -22.38 -14.95 -15.64
CA LYS A 50 -23.82 -14.73 -15.61
C LYS A 50 -24.49 -15.86 -16.40
N ALA A 51 -24.68 -16.99 -15.76
CA ALA A 51 -25.25 -18.21 -16.37
C ALA A 51 -26.72 -18.41 -15.94
N HIS A 52 -27.48 -19.09 -16.77
CA HIS A 52 -28.76 -19.70 -16.37
C HIS A 52 -28.44 -21.02 -15.67
N VAL A 53 -28.93 -21.18 -14.45
CA VAL A 53 -28.72 -22.41 -13.67
C VAL A 53 -30.07 -23.02 -13.38
N THR A 54 -30.25 -24.28 -13.81
CA THR A 54 -31.44 -25.08 -13.59
C THR A 54 -31.14 -26.15 -12.55
N LEU A 55 -31.91 -26.19 -11.48
CA LEU A 55 -31.90 -27.23 -10.46
C LEU A 55 -32.98 -28.26 -10.80
N MET A 56 -32.57 -29.51 -10.91
CA MET A 56 -33.46 -30.62 -11.26
C MET A 56 -33.38 -31.72 -10.24
N ARG A 57 -34.42 -32.54 -10.09
CA ARG A 57 -34.37 -33.80 -9.38
C ARG A 57 -33.68 -34.87 -10.25
N GLN A 58 -33.42 -36.05 -9.70
CA GLN A 58 -32.82 -37.15 -10.44
C GLN A 58 -33.69 -37.69 -11.59
N ASP A 59 -35.01 -37.49 -11.50
CA ASP A 59 -35.97 -37.83 -12.57
C ASP A 59 -36.04 -36.74 -13.65
N SER A 60 -35.15 -35.80 -13.67
CA SER A 60 -35.08 -34.64 -14.58
C SER A 60 -36.22 -33.61 -14.43
N THR A 61 -37.04 -33.75 -13.38
CA THR A 61 -38.07 -32.72 -13.12
C THR A 61 -37.37 -31.43 -12.62
N VAL A 62 -37.70 -30.31 -13.25
CA VAL A 62 -37.16 -28.98 -12.89
C VAL A 62 -37.76 -28.55 -11.55
N VAL A 63 -36.87 -28.24 -10.60
CA VAL A 63 -37.23 -27.68 -9.30
C VAL A 63 -37.34 -26.17 -9.41
N ASP A 64 -36.34 -25.53 -10.02
CA ASP A 64 -36.28 -24.10 -10.24
C ASP A 64 -35.20 -23.74 -11.29
N THR A 65 -35.34 -22.59 -11.95
CA THR A 65 -34.35 -22.07 -12.91
C THR A 65 -34.06 -20.62 -12.60
N ILE A 66 -32.81 -20.30 -12.29
CA ILE A 66 -32.39 -18.97 -11.87
C ILE A 66 -31.22 -18.50 -12.75
N THR A 67 -31.32 -17.25 -13.21
CA THR A 67 -30.15 -16.57 -13.78
C THR A 67 -29.25 -16.10 -12.65
N CYS A 68 -27.97 -16.41 -12.71
CA CYS A 68 -27.01 -15.95 -11.73
C CYS A 68 -27.07 -14.44 -11.56
N HIS A 69 -27.43 -13.96 -10.38
CA HIS A 69 -27.45 -12.54 -10.06
C HIS A 69 -26.04 -12.06 -9.75
N GLY A 70 -25.62 -11.00 -10.45
CA GLY A 70 -24.34 -10.36 -10.24
C GLY A 70 -24.41 -9.39 -9.07
N TRP A 71 -23.57 -9.63 -8.10
CA TRP A 71 -23.30 -8.67 -7.05
C TRP A 71 -21.78 -8.58 -6.86
N GLN A 72 -21.20 -7.37 -6.99
CA GLN A 72 -19.76 -7.12 -6.91
C GLN A 72 -18.92 -8.00 -7.85
N GLY A 73 -19.37 -8.17 -9.10
CA GLY A 73 -18.70 -9.04 -10.07
C GLY A 73 -18.77 -10.52 -9.72
N ASN A 74 -19.50 -10.88 -8.67
CA ASN A 74 -19.68 -12.25 -8.25
C ASN A 74 -21.08 -12.74 -8.61
N TYR A 75 -21.21 -13.44 -9.73
CA TYR A 75 -22.45 -14.10 -10.12
C TYR A 75 -22.67 -15.38 -9.33
N TYR A 76 -23.88 -15.58 -8.79
CA TYR A 76 -24.29 -16.82 -8.12
C TYR A 76 -25.80 -17.04 -8.27
N ALA A 77 -26.21 -18.31 -8.27
CA ALA A 77 -27.60 -18.70 -8.19
C ALA A 77 -27.91 -19.20 -6.77
N ARG A 78 -29.13 -18.95 -6.28
CA ARG A 78 -29.62 -19.43 -4.98
C ARG A 78 -30.96 -20.08 -5.15
N PHE A 79 -31.05 -21.35 -4.77
CA PHE A 79 -32.27 -22.13 -4.80
C PHE A 79 -32.77 -22.36 -3.39
N GLU A 80 -34.05 -22.22 -3.17
CA GLU A 80 -34.69 -22.57 -1.92
C GLU A 80 -35.34 -23.95 -2.06
N VAL A 81 -34.91 -24.91 -1.24
CA VAL A 81 -35.40 -26.29 -1.29
C VAL A 81 -35.83 -26.79 0.10
N GLU A 82 -36.66 -27.81 0.14
CA GLU A 82 -37.12 -28.41 1.39
C GLU A 82 -35.93 -28.97 2.20
N ALA A 83 -35.89 -28.72 3.51
CA ALA A 83 -34.84 -29.13 4.42
C ALA A 83 -34.86 -30.63 4.71
N LYS A 84 -34.55 -31.44 3.69
CA LYS A 84 -34.44 -32.92 3.82
C LYS A 84 -33.27 -33.45 2.97
N PRO A 85 -32.73 -34.65 3.29
CA PRO A 85 -31.78 -35.28 2.41
C PRO A 85 -32.41 -35.51 1.03
N ALA A 86 -31.70 -35.11 -0.03
CA ALA A 86 -32.18 -35.21 -1.41
C ALA A 86 -31.01 -35.16 -2.40
N LYS A 87 -31.19 -35.73 -3.59
CA LYS A 87 -30.24 -35.64 -4.69
C LYS A 87 -30.80 -34.72 -5.78
N TYR A 88 -29.90 -33.91 -6.33
CA TYR A 88 -30.21 -32.94 -7.37
C TYR A 88 -29.22 -33.05 -8.52
N ILE A 89 -29.66 -32.65 -9.72
CA ILE A 89 -28.83 -32.38 -10.88
C ILE A 89 -28.84 -30.88 -11.09
N VAL A 90 -27.66 -30.26 -11.21
CA VAL A 90 -27.53 -28.82 -11.47
C VAL A 90 -26.96 -28.64 -12.87
N LYS A 91 -27.71 -27.99 -13.76
CA LYS A 91 -27.32 -27.67 -15.13
C LYS A 91 -27.01 -26.18 -15.21
N ALA A 92 -25.88 -25.82 -15.82
CA ALA A 92 -25.57 -24.43 -16.11
C ALA A 92 -25.38 -24.18 -17.60
N GLU A 93 -25.98 -23.09 -18.10
CA GLU A 93 -25.95 -22.62 -19.49
C GLU A 93 -25.55 -21.16 -19.53
N CYS A 94 -24.56 -20.83 -20.36
CA CYS A 94 -24.10 -19.47 -20.57
C CYS A 94 -23.74 -19.27 -22.02
N GLU A 95 -24.13 -18.13 -22.58
CA GLU A 95 -23.85 -17.79 -23.99
C GLU A 95 -22.33 -17.83 -24.24
N GLY A 96 -21.93 -18.55 -25.29
CA GLY A 96 -20.55 -18.74 -25.69
C GLY A 96 -19.78 -19.81 -24.87
N TYR A 97 -20.47 -20.62 -24.08
CA TYR A 97 -19.91 -21.71 -23.30
C TYR A 97 -20.63 -23.05 -23.55
N ALA A 98 -19.90 -24.15 -23.43
CA ALA A 98 -20.48 -25.46 -23.43
C ALA A 98 -21.28 -25.68 -22.13
N THR A 99 -22.50 -26.20 -22.26
CA THR A 99 -23.36 -26.57 -21.14
C THR A 99 -22.66 -27.62 -20.26
N ASN A 100 -22.76 -27.49 -18.94
CA ASN A 100 -22.26 -28.47 -18.00
C ASN A 100 -23.32 -28.82 -16.96
N CYS A 101 -23.33 -30.10 -16.56
CA CYS A 101 -24.21 -30.64 -15.53
C CYS A 101 -23.39 -31.27 -14.42
N GLN A 102 -23.89 -31.23 -13.18
CA GLN A 102 -23.25 -31.80 -12.01
C GLN A 102 -24.29 -32.36 -11.04
N ASP A 103 -24.02 -33.54 -10.51
CA ASP A 103 -24.83 -34.12 -9.43
C ASP A 103 -24.48 -33.50 -8.10
N TYR A 104 -25.50 -33.27 -7.27
CA TYR A 104 -25.33 -32.77 -5.91
C TYR A 104 -26.23 -33.47 -4.93
N GLU A 105 -25.73 -33.91 -3.78
CA GLU A 105 -26.47 -34.63 -2.75
C GLU A 105 -26.44 -33.90 -1.41
N ILE A 106 -27.60 -33.61 -0.86
CA ILE A 106 -27.78 -33.20 0.53
C ILE A 106 -27.86 -34.46 1.38
N LYS A 107 -26.77 -34.86 1.99
CA LYS A 107 -26.71 -36.07 2.84
C LYS A 107 -27.37 -35.88 4.21
N ARG A 108 -27.24 -34.67 4.79
CA ARG A 108 -27.77 -34.34 6.13
C ARG A 108 -28.00 -32.82 6.24
N VAL A 109 -29.12 -32.44 6.80
CA VAL A 109 -29.51 -31.02 6.92
C VAL A 109 -29.13 -30.41 8.29
N ALA A 110 -29.34 -31.15 9.40
CA ALA A 110 -29.06 -30.68 10.77
C ALA A 110 -29.50 -29.23 11.03
N ARG A 111 -28.63 -28.35 11.55
CA ARG A 111 -28.86 -26.92 11.76
C ARG A 111 -28.55 -26.05 10.54
N ASN A 112 -28.01 -26.62 9.47
CA ASN A 112 -27.69 -25.86 8.27
C ASN A 112 -28.92 -25.24 7.63
N ARG A 113 -28.79 -23.97 7.23
CA ARG A 113 -29.77 -23.24 6.45
C ARG A 113 -29.33 -22.95 5.02
N GLY A 114 -28.10 -23.29 4.68
CA GLY A 114 -27.57 -23.12 3.35
C GLY A 114 -26.40 -24.07 3.09
N PHE A 115 -26.39 -24.59 1.86
CA PHE A 115 -25.35 -25.44 1.33
C PHE A 115 -24.75 -24.77 0.10
N LYS A 116 -23.43 -24.76 0.02
CA LYS A 116 -22.72 -24.35 -1.20
C LYS A 116 -22.49 -25.59 -2.03
N MET A 117 -23.04 -25.61 -3.24
CA MET A 117 -22.74 -26.64 -4.22
C MET A 117 -21.34 -26.43 -4.81
N PRO A 118 -20.63 -27.49 -5.26
CA PRO A 118 -19.34 -27.34 -5.93
C PRO A 118 -19.46 -26.44 -7.16
N ASP A 119 -18.42 -25.63 -7.40
CA ASP A 119 -18.43 -24.67 -8.49
C ASP A 119 -18.56 -25.36 -9.86
N LEU A 120 -19.52 -24.97 -10.68
CA LEU A 120 -19.66 -25.44 -12.06
C LEU A 120 -18.69 -24.68 -12.98
N ASN A 121 -17.80 -25.43 -13.62
CA ASN A 121 -16.82 -24.86 -14.55
C ASN A 121 -17.30 -25.06 -15.99
N LEU A 122 -17.62 -23.96 -16.69
CA LEU A 122 -18.03 -23.99 -18.10
C LEU A 122 -16.81 -23.78 -19.00
N LYS A 123 -16.70 -24.60 -20.02
CA LYS A 123 -15.67 -24.49 -21.05
C LYS A 123 -16.16 -23.56 -22.15
N LYS A 124 -15.37 -22.52 -22.46
CA LYS A 124 -15.68 -21.58 -23.54
C LYS A 124 -15.65 -22.29 -24.89
N LEU A 125 -16.69 -22.10 -25.68
CA LEU A 125 -16.75 -22.64 -27.04
C LEU A 125 -15.74 -21.94 -27.95
N ALA A 126 -15.18 -22.66 -28.92
CA ALA A 126 -14.35 -22.03 -29.94
C ALA A 126 -15.21 -21.10 -30.80
N GLN A 127 -14.62 -20.02 -31.35
CA GLN A 127 -15.38 -19.04 -32.14
C GLN A 127 -16.03 -19.64 -33.39
N SER A 128 -15.45 -20.74 -33.91
CA SER A 128 -16.04 -21.54 -35.03
C SER A 128 -17.32 -22.27 -34.65
N ASP A 129 -17.55 -22.51 -33.35
CA ASP A 129 -18.72 -23.28 -32.90
C ASP A 129 -19.92 -22.38 -32.54
N ILE A 130 -19.70 -21.05 -32.50
CA ILE A 130 -20.72 -20.06 -32.08
C ILE A 130 -21.37 -19.34 -33.27
N TYR A 131 -20.67 -19.21 -34.41
CA TYR A 131 -21.21 -18.52 -35.59
C TYR A 131 -21.17 -19.43 -36.83
N LYS A 132 -22.34 -19.78 -37.35
CA LYS A 132 -22.50 -19.96 -38.78
C LYS A 132 -22.33 -18.57 -39.38
N GLU A 133 -21.27 -18.36 -40.18
CA GLU A 133 -21.12 -17.12 -40.93
C GLU A 133 -22.36 -16.93 -41.84
N VAL A 134 -23.19 -15.98 -41.48
CA VAL A 134 -24.10 -15.33 -42.38
C VAL A 134 -23.40 -14.05 -42.77
N ASP A 135 -22.87 -14.00 -43.97
CA ASP A 135 -22.29 -12.80 -44.57
C ASP A 135 -23.42 -11.77 -44.73
N LEU A 136 -23.50 -10.81 -43.84
CA LEU A 136 -24.35 -9.64 -43.93
C LEU A 136 -23.50 -8.49 -44.41
N ASP A 137 -23.81 -7.92 -45.58
CA ASP A 137 -23.21 -6.71 -46.11
C ASP A 137 -23.05 -5.62 -45.03
N GLY A 138 -21.85 -5.04 -45.00
CA GLY A 138 -21.36 -4.24 -43.89
C GLY A 138 -22.24 -3.03 -43.55
N VAL A 139 -22.91 -3.10 -42.43
CA VAL A 139 -23.39 -1.91 -41.70
C VAL A 139 -22.28 -1.41 -40.81
N VAL A 140 -21.59 -0.35 -41.23
CA VAL A 140 -20.65 0.40 -40.39
C VAL A 140 -21.45 1.17 -39.34
N VAL A 141 -21.64 0.57 -38.16
CA VAL A 141 -22.19 1.30 -37.01
C VAL A 141 -21.09 2.17 -36.42
N THR A 142 -21.06 3.44 -36.77
CA THR A 142 -20.25 4.48 -36.14
C THR A 142 -20.89 4.85 -34.78
N GLY A 143 -20.84 3.93 -33.81
CA GLY A 143 -21.22 4.21 -32.43
C GLY A 143 -20.02 4.65 -31.63
N THR A 144 -20.13 5.72 -30.85
CA THR A 144 -19.12 6.13 -29.88
C THR A 144 -18.97 5.02 -28.85
N LYS A 145 -17.78 4.38 -28.77
CA LYS A 145 -17.53 3.31 -27.81
C LYS A 145 -17.68 3.82 -26.40
N VAL A 146 -18.50 3.14 -25.58
CA VAL A 146 -18.68 3.49 -24.18
C VAL A 146 -17.37 3.21 -23.44
N LYS A 147 -16.77 4.24 -22.83
CA LYS A 147 -15.47 4.16 -22.15
C LYS A 147 -15.52 3.30 -20.89
N PHE A 148 -16.55 3.47 -20.07
CA PHE A 148 -16.75 2.69 -18.86
C PHE A 148 -18.23 2.50 -18.56
N THR A 149 -18.55 1.44 -17.85
CA THR A 149 -19.92 1.10 -17.43
C THR A 149 -19.86 0.39 -16.09
N TYR A 150 -20.94 0.52 -15.32
CA TYR A 150 -21.12 -0.29 -14.11
C TYR A 150 -21.93 -1.53 -14.45
N ARG A 151 -21.42 -2.70 -14.08
CA ARG A 151 -22.14 -3.97 -14.13
C ARG A 151 -22.33 -4.46 -12.68
N GLY A 152 -23.48 -4.12 -12.09
CA GLY A 152 -23.64 -4.21 -10.65
C GLY A 152 -22.73 -3.22 -9.95
N ASP A 153 -21.89 -3.68 -9.02
CA ASP A 153 -20.90 -2.88 -8.32
C ASP A 153 -19.49 -2.94 -8.96
N THR A 154 -19.34 -3.64 -10.08
CA THR A 154 -18.08 -3.70 -10.83
C THR A 154 -18.02 -2.57 -11.84
N LEU A 155 -17.00 -1.72 -11.71
CA LEU A 155 -16.66 -0.72 -12.69
C LEU A 155 -15.86 -1.38 -13.82
N VAL A 156 -16.40 -1.34 -15.04
CA VAL A 156 -15.78 -1.95 -16.23
C VAL A 156 -15.35 -0.86 -17.19
N TYR A 157 -14.07 -0.79 -17.48
CA TYR A 157 -13.50 0.07 -18.51
C TYR A 157 -13.26 -0.75 -19.78
N ASN A 158 -13.78 -0.29 -20.92
CA ASN A 158 -13.52 -0.89 -22.22
C ASN A 158 -12.18 -0.38 -22.76
N ALA A 159 -11.15 -1.23 -22.80
CA ALA A 159 -9.81 -0.84 -23.25
C ALA A 159 -9.80 -0.29 -24.69
N SER A 160 -10.65 -0.78 -25.57
CA SER A 160 -10.73 -0.33 -26.96
C SER A 160 -11.34 1.07 -27.15
N ALA A 161 -11.89 1.65 -26.09
CA ALA A 161 -12.48 3.00 -26.13
C ALA A 161 -11.47 4.11 -25.78
N PHE A 162 -10.22 3.72 -25.44
CA PHE A 162 -9.14 4.64 -25.09
C PHE A 162 -8.10 4.67 -26.21
N ASN A 163 -7.63 5.87 -26.54
CA ASN A 163 -6.63 6.06 -27.58
C ASN A 163 -5.22 5.98 -26.94
N VAL A 164 -4.69 4.76 -26.85
CA VAL A 164 -3.36 4.50 -26.31
C VAL A 164 -2.40 4.29 -27.47
N PRO A 165 -1.21 4.94 -27.48
CA PRO A 165 -0.23 4.77 -28.53
C PRO A 165 0.15 3.31 -28.74
N ASP A 166 0.26 2.89 -30.00
CA ASP A 166 0.75 1.57 -30.35
C ASP A 166 2.14 1.34 -29.71
N GLY A 167 2.31 0.18 -29.07
CA GLY A 167 3.56 -0.10 -28.36
C GLY A 167 3.55 0.22 -26.89
N SER A 168 2.54 0.96 -26.40
CA SER A 168 2.40 1.24 -24.98
C SER A 168 2.05 0.00 -24.17
N MET A 169 2.42 0.03 -22.90
CA MET A 169 2.08 -1.00 -21.92
C MET A 169 0.79 -0.66 -21.17
N LEU A 170 0.41 -1.52 -20.26
CA LEU A 170 -0.82 -1.40 -19.48
C LEU A 170 -0.88 -0.09 -18.67
N ASP A 171 0.26 0.41 -18.20
CA ASP A 171 0.34 1.69 -17.46
C ASP A 171 -0.26 2.85 -18.24
N ALA A 172 0.05 2.98 -19.54
CA ALA A 172 -0.47 4.02 -20.40
C ALA A 172 -2.00 3.94 -20.55
N LEU A 173 -2.56 2.74 -20.58
CA LEU A 173 -4.00 2.54 -20.61
C LEU A 173 -4.64 2.93 -19.28
N VAL A 174 -4.09 2.48 -18.15
CA VAL A 174 -4.64 2.76 -16.82
C VAL A 174 -4.65 4.26 -16.51
N ARG A 175 -3.62 5.01 -16.95
CA ARG A 175 -3.56 6.47 -16.80
C ARG A 175 -4.67 7.23 -17.53
N GLN A 176 -5.21 6.66 -18.60
CA GLN A 176 -6.31 7.28 -19.35
C GLN A 176 -7.69 6.96 -18.78
N LEU A 177 -7.79 6.03 -17.80
CA LEU A 177 -9.07 5.65 -17.23
C LEU A 177 -9.66 6.78 -16.40
N PRO A 178 -10.91 7.18 -16.62
CA PRO A 178 -11.58 8.15 -15.77
C PRO A 178 -11.61 7.72 -14.29
N GLY A 179 -11.19 8.61 -13.39
CA GLY A 179 -11.13 8.35 -11.96
C GLY A 179 -9.97 7.47 -11.51
N ALA A 180 -9.06 7.07 -12.41
CA ALA A 180 -7.88 6.28 -12.06
C ALA A 180 -6.63 7.17 -11.96
N GLU A 181 -5.81 6.92 -10.94
CA GLU A 181 -4.53 7.58 -10.71
C GLU A 181 -3.46 6.53 -10.40
N ILE A 182 -2.29 6.61 -11.06
CA ILE A 182 -1.13 5.78 -10.73
C ILE A 182 -0.11 6.65 -10.01
N LYS A 183 0.24 6.28 -8.78
CA LYS A 183 1.31 6.93 -8.01
C LYS A 183 2.70 6.51 -8.52
N SER A 184 3.71 7.27 -8.15
CA SER A 184 5.12 7.02 -8.55
C SER A 184 5.64 5.64 -8.12
N ASN A 185 5.11 5.05 -7.05
CA ASN A 185 5.46 3.72 -6.57
C ASN A 185 4.70 2.58 -7.28
N GLY A 186 3.85 2.88 -8.27
CA GLY A 186 3.00 1.91 -8.97
C GLY A 186 1.68 1.59 -8.26
N ASP A 187 1.37 2.27 -7.16
CA ASP A 187 0.06 2.18 -6.54
C ASP A 187 -1.01 2.81 -7.43
N ILE A 188 -2.11 2.10 -7.62
CA ILE A 188 -3.25 2.56 -8.41
C ILE A 188 -4.37 2.96 -7.46
N TYR A 189 -4.96 4.13 -7.71
CA TYR A 189 -6.16 4.59 -7.03
C TYR A 189 -7.28 4.71 -8.05
N VAL A 190 -8.48 4.26 -7.70
CA VAL A 190 -9.68 4.44 -8.52
C VAL A 190 -10.75 5.11 -7.68
N ASN A 191 -11.25 6.25 -8.14
CA ASN A 191 -12.19 7.12 -7.41
C ASN A 191 -11.70 7.46 -5.98
N GLY A 192 -10.39 7.72 -5.84
CA GLY A 192 -9.75 8.04 -4.56
C GLY A 192 -9.46 6.85 -3.64
N LYS A 193 -9.86 5.62 -4.00
CA LYS A 193 -9.64 4.41 -3.23
C LYS A 193 -8.47 3.60 -3.81
N LYS A 194 -7.50 3.23 -2.97
CA LYS A 194 -6.35 2.43 -3.37
C LYS A 194 -6.77 1.03 -3.81
N ILE A 195 -6.27 0.57 -4.96
CA ILE A 195 -6.32 -0.82 -5.42
C ILE A 195 -5.29 -1.63 -4.63
N ASP A 196 -5.71 -2.71 -4.01
CA ASP A 196 -4.82 -3.58 -3.23
C ASP A 196 -3.82 -4.29 -4.13
N TYR A 197 -4.26 -4.83 -5.29
CA TYR A 197 -3.39 -5.42 -6.32
C TYR A 197 -4.10 -5.63 -7.66
N LEU A 198 -3.30 -5.87 -8.71
CA LEU A 198 -3.78 -6.25 -10.03
C LEU A 198 -3.97 -7.76 -10.14
N THR A 199 -5.00 -8.16 -10.89
CA THR A 199 -5.20 -9.55 -11.32
C THR A 199 -5.19 -9.65 -12.84
N LEU A 200 -4.83 -10.81 -13.37
CA LEU A 200 -4.87 -11.09 -14.80
C LEU A 200 -5.90 -12.19 -15.05
N ASN A 201 -7.00 -11.85 -15.74
CA ASN A 201 -8.16 -12.74 -15.93
C ASN A 201 -8.60 -13.37 -14.59
N GLY A 202 -8.80 -12.55 -13.55
CA GLY A 202 -9.26 -12.95 -12.21
C GLY A 202 -8.22 -13.64 -11.32
N LYS A 203 -7.01 -13.94 -11.81
CA LYS A 203 -5.95 -14.62 -11.04
C LYS A 203 -4.86 -13.64 -10.63
N ASP A 204 -4.32 -13.83 -9.43
CA ASP A 204 -3.22 -13.01 -8.92
C ASP A 204 -1.99 -13.14 -9.84
N PHE A 205 -1.28 -12.03 -10.03
CA PHE A 205 -0.10 -11.96 -10.86
C PHE A 205 0.91 -11.02 -10.19
N PHE A 206 2.05 -11.52 -9.75
CA PHE A 206 3.04 -10.80 -8.95
C PHE A 206 2.39 -9.94 -7.85
N LYS A 207 1.59 -10.57 -6.98
CA LYS A 207 0.82 -9.92 -5.93
C LYS A 207 1.70 -8.98 -5.09
N GLY A 208 1.28 -7.71 -4.97
CA GLY A 208 2.04 -6.68 -4.28
C GLY A 208 3.06 -5.94 -5.15
N ASN A 209 3.27 -6.35 -6.42
CA ASN A 209 4.10 -5.63 -7.36
C ASN A 209 3.34 -5.35 -8.67
N ASN A 210 2.35 -4.45 -8.60
CA ASN A 210 1.51 -4.05 -9.74
C ASN A 210 2.33 -3.58 -10.93
N LYS A 211 3.52 -3.05 -10.67
CA LYS A 211 4.37 -2.45 -11.66
C LYS A 211 4.88 -3.44 -12.70
N ILE A 212 5.10 -4.70 -12.33
CA ILE A 212 5.51 -5.73 -13.29
C ILE A 212 4.45 -5.89 -14.38
N MET A 213 3.17 -5.91 -14.02
CA MET A 213 2.10 -5.98 -15.01
C MET A 213 1.95 -4.67 -15.78
N LEU A 214 1.99 -3.54 -15.08
CA LEU A 214 1.84 -2.22 -15.69
C LEU A 214 2.90 -1.95 -16.77
N ASP A 215 4.15 -2.28 -16.48
CA ASP A 215 5.28 -1.96 -17.35
C ASP A 215 5.52 -2.99 -18.46
N ASN A 216 4.97 -4.20 -18.36
CA ASN A 216 5.32 -5.29 -19.27
C ASN A 216 4.14 -5.88 -20.04
N LEU A 217 2.89 -5.73 -19.59
CA LEU A 217 1.73 -6.22 -20.32
C LEU A 217 1.33 -5.24 -21.42
N PRO A 218 1.39 -5.62 -22.72
CA PRO A 218 1.01 -4.72 -23.80
C PRO A 218 -0.47 -4.37 -23.75
N HIS A 219 -0.84 -3.08 -23.84
CA HIS A 219 -2.23 -2.60 -23.78
C HIS A 219 -3.13 -3.25 -24.82
N TYR A 220 -2.62 -3.56 -26.03
CA TYR A 220 -3.39 -4.14 -27.11
C TYR A 220 -3.92 -5.55 -26.84
N THR A 221 -3.35 -6.25 -25.84
CA THR A 221 -3.83 -7.57 -25.40
C THR A 221 -5.05 -7.48 -24.48
N VAL A 222 -5.33 -6.29 -23.93
CA VAL A 222 -6.38 -6.06 -22.95
C VAL A 222 -7.72 -5.83 -23.65
N GLN A 223 -8.76 -6.50 -23.17
CA GLN A 223 -10.14 -6.30 -23.57
C GLN A 223 -10.84 -5.29 -22.65
N ASP A 224 -10.88 -5.60 -21.35
CA ASP A 224 -11.54 -4.80 -20.32
C ASP A 224 -10.66 -4.72 -19.07
N LEU A 225 -10.82 -3.63 -18.32
CA LEU A 225 -10.31 -3.52 -16.95
C LEU A 225 -11.52 -3.45 -16.01
N LYS A 226 -11.56 -4.35 -15.03
CA LYS A 226 -12.67 -4.47 -14.08
C LYS A 226 -12.20 -4.12 -12.69
N VAL A 227 -12.86 -3.16 -12.06
CA VAL A 227 -12.53 -2.76 -10.68
C VAL A 227 -13.68 -3.18 -9.77
N TYR A 228 -13.36 -4.01 -8.79
CA TYR A 228 -14.36 -4.58 -7.89
C TYR A 228 -13.75 -5.06 -6.57
N HIS A 229 -14.63 -5.38 -5.61
CA HIS A 229 -14.26 -5.99 -4.35
C HIS A 229 -14.19 -7.51 -4.49
N LYS A 230 -12.97 -8.06 -4.54
CA LYS A 230 -12.70 -9.50 -4.62
C LYS A 230 -12.75 -10.11 -3.22
N SER A 231 -13.56 -11.14 -3.03
CA SER A 231 -13.52 -11.92 -1.79
C SER A 231 -12.15 -12.58 -1.64
N THR A 232 -11.61 -12.54 -0.42
CA THR A 232 -10.36 -13.24 -0.12
C THR A 232 -10.50 -14.73 -0.41
N GLU A 233 -9.41 -15.41 -0.68
CA GLU A 233 -9.44 -16.83 -0.97
C GLU A 233 -10.04 -17.63 0.20
N LYS A 234 -9.70 -17.23 1.43
CA LYS A 234 -10.28 -17.79 2.65
C LYS A 234 -11.80 -17.58 2.72
N SER A 235 -12.30 -16.36 2.47
CA SER A 235 -13.75 -16.10 2.44
C SER A 235 -14.44 -16.93 1.35
N ARG A 236 -13.80 -17.09 0.22
CA ARG A 236 -14.32 -17.83 -0.92
C ARG A 236 -14.36 -19.34 -0.66
N LEU A 237 -13.30 -19.90 -0.07
CA LEU A 237 -13.20 -21.32 0.31
C LEU A 237 -14.20 -21.66 1.44
N VAL A 238 -14.34 -20.76 2.39
CA VAL A 238 -15.28 -20.89 3.51
C VAL A 238 -16.74 -20.62 3.06
N GLY A 239 -16.97 -20.05 1.83
CA GLY A 239 -18.29 -19.75 1.27
C GLY A 239 -19.05 -18.59 1.95
N THR A 240 -18.41 -17.89 2.88
CA THR A 240 -18.91 -16.65 3.52
C THR A 240 -17.77 -15.68 3.71
N GLU A 241 -18.07 -14.38 3.69
CA GLU A 241 -17.06 -13.36 3.96
C GLU A 241 -16.58 -13.46 5.42
N VAL A 242 -15.35 -13.89 5.60
CA VAL A 242 -14.68 -14.00 6.90
C VAL A 242 -13.62 -12.93 7.09
N GLU A 243 -13.16 -12.31 6.00
CA GLU A 243 -12.18 -11.23 5.95
C GLU A 243 -12.71 -10.07 5.12
N LYS A 244 -12.10 -8.89 5.27
CA LYS A 244 -12.36 -7.74 4.39
C LYS A 244 -12.01 -8.13 2.95
N LYS A 245 -12.88 -7.78 2.01
CA LYS A 245 -12.62 -7.98 0.58
C LYS A 245 -11.47 -7.12 0.10
N ASP A 246 -10.65 -7.67 -0.78
CA ASP A 246 -9.62 -6.94 -1.49
C ASP A 246 -10.26 -6.07 -2.59
N TYR A 247 -9.84 -4.82 -2.72
CA TYR A 247 -10.26 -3.95 -3.82
C TYR A 247 -9.27 -4.10 -4.95
N VAL A 248 -9.67 -4.75 -6.03
CA VAL A 248 -8.77 -5.18 -7.10
C VAL A 248 -9.14 -4.57 -8.45
N MET A 249 -8.12 -4.40 -9.30
CA MET A 249 -8.32 -4.15 -10.73
C MET A 249 -7.93 -5.40 -11.50
N ASP A 250 -8.90 -6.01 -12.18
CA ASP A 250 -8.69 -7.20 -13.00
C ASP A 250 -8.47 -6.80 -14.46
N VAL A 251 -7.38 -7.26 -15.03
CA VAL A 251 -7.03 -7.07 -16.43
C VAL A 251 -7.50 -8.27 -17.22
N GLU A 252 -8.57 -8.09 -18.02
CA GLU A 252 -9.12 -9.14 -18.86
C GLU A 252 -8.49 -9.10 -20.26
N LEU A 253 -7.91 -10.22 -20.69
CA LEU A 253 -7.30 -10.33 -22.01
C LEU A 253 -8.35 -10.60 -23.09
N LYS A 254 -8.10 -10.12 -24.30
CA LYS A 254 -8.89 -10.48 -25.50
C LYS A 254 -8.81 -11.99 -25.75
N ARG A 255 -9.84 -12.56 -26.37
CA ARG A 255 -9.98 -14.00 -26.60
C ARG A 255 -8.79 -14.62 -27.34
N GLU A 256 -8.25 -13.93 -28.34
CA GLU A 256 -7.10 -14.37 -29.12
C GLU A 256 -5.80 -14.49 -28.25
N TYR A 257 -5.80 -13.87 -27.09
CA TYR A 257 -4.68 -13.92 -26.12
C TYR A 257 -5.00 -14.80 -24.90
N ASN A 258 -5.94 -15.75 -24.98
CA ASN A 258 -6.26 -16.65 -23.87
C ASN A 258 -5.37 -17.91 -23.81
N ARG A 259 -4.71 -18.27 -24.91
CA ARG A 259 -3.70 -19.34 -25.00
C ARG A 259 -2.58 -18.90 -25.92
N GLY A 260 -1.34 -19.15 -25.54
CA GLY A 260 -0.18 -18.86 -26.38
C GLY A 260 0.97 -18.26 -25.62
N TYR A 261 1.72 -17.43 -26.29
CA TYR A 261 2.76 -16.65 -25.63
C TYR A 261 2.73 -15.19 -26.12
N ILE A 262 3.07 -14.31 -25.19
CA ILE A 262 3.30 -12.88 -25.45
C ILE A 262 4.74 -12.63 -25.06
N SER A 263 5.52 -12.02 -25.96
CA SER A 263 6.83 -11.52 -25.55
C SER A 263 7.06 -10.13 -26.12
N ASN A 264 7.83 -9.35 -25.39
CA ASN A 264 8.18 -8.00 -25.70
C ASN A 264 9.62 -7.74 -25.32
N ALA A 265 10.39 -7.21 -26.26
CA ALA A 265 11.77 -6.77 -26.03
C ALA A 265 11.87 -5.29 -26.40
N GLU A 266 12.50 -4.51 -25.56
CA GLU A 266 12.69 -3.08 -25.75
C GLU A 266 14.11 -2.69 -25.37
N VAL A 267 14.72 -1.86 -26.19
CA VAL A 267 16.01 -1.20 -25.89
C VAL A 267 15.86 0.29 -26.15
N ALA A 268 16.52 1.09 -25.32
CA ALA A 268 16.53 2.53 -25.48
C ALA A 268 17.88 3.13 -25.09
N GLY A 269 18.25 4.18 -25.80
CA GLY A 269 19.41 5.00 -25.51
C GLY A 269 19.09 6.48 -25.65
N GLY A 270 19.78 7.31 -24.89
CA GLY A 270 19.45 8.73 -24.86
C GLY A 270 20.61 9.62 -24.45
N THR A 271 20.30 10.91 -24.36
CA THR A 271 21.23 11.93 -23.88
C THR A 271 21.62 11.69 -22.44
N ARG A 272 22.73 12.27 -21.95
CA ARG A 272 23.23 12.13 -20.58
C ARG A 272 23.44 10.68 -20.15
N GLN A 273 23.85 9.80 -21.08
CA GLN A 273 24.12 8.38 -20.84
C GLN A 273 22.90 7.62 -20.30
N ARG A 274 21.68 8.04 -20.66
CA ARG A 274 20.46 7.32 -20.28
C ARG A 274 20.28 6.10 -21.15
N TYR A 275 19.93 4.97 -20.52
CA TYR A 275 19.69 3.70 -21.20
C TYR A 275 18.59 2.90 -20.52
N MET A 276 17.96 2.04 -21.30
CA MET A 276 17.01 1.05 -20.82
C MET A 276 17.03 -0.18 -21.71
N ALA A 277 16.91 -1.37 -21.11
CA ALA A 277 16.64 -2.61 -21.81
C ALA A 277 15.64 -3.43 -21.00
N ARG A 278 14.57 -3.90 -21.66
CA ARG A 278 13.51 -4.72 -21.07
C ARG A 278 13.24 -5.94 -21.91
N LEU A 279 12.98 -7.05 -21.24
CA LEU A 279 12.48 -8.28 -21.82
C LEU A 279 11.31 -8.77 -20.98
N PHE A 280 10.23 -9.18 -21.61
CA PHE A 280 9.11 -9.83 -20.97
C PHE A 280 8.63 -11.00 -21.83
N GLY A 281 8.37 -12.14 -21.20
CA GLY A 281 7.77 -13.31 -21.81
C GLY A 281 6.67 -13.86 -20.92
N LEU A 282 5.52 -14.15 -21.50
CA LEU A 282 4.38 -14.80 -20.83
C LEU A 282 3.90 -15.97 -21.68
N TYR A 283 4.04 -17.18 -21.17
CA TYR A 283 3.35 -18.38 -21.67
C TYR A 283 2.11 -18.63 -20.82
N TYR A 284 1.00 -19.02 -21.47
CA TYR A 284 -0.24 -19.30 -20.77
C TYR A 284 -1.10 -20.29 -21.53
N ASP A 285 -1.74 -21.17 -20.76
CA ASP A 285 -2.74 -22.09 -21.21
C ASP A 285 -3.90 -22.22 -20.19
N ASP A 286 -4.77 -23.24 -20.35
CA ASP A 286 -5.94 -23.45 -19.48
C ASP A 286 -5.58 -23.66 -18.00
N ARG A 287 -4.36 -24.10 -17.70
CA ARG A 287 -3.94 -24.49 -16.35
C ARG A 287 -2.72 -23.76 -15.85
N THR A 288 -1.80 -23.44 -16.76
CA THR A 288 -0.48 -22.94 -16.41
C THR A 288 -0.28 -21.53 -16.99
N ARG A 289 0.28 -20.65 -16.22
CA ARG A 289 0.85 -19.36 -16.62
C ARG A 289 2.27 -19.30 -16.12
N PHE A 290 3.17 -19.04 -17.04
CA PHE A 290 4.58 -18.86 -16.73
C PHE A 290 5.06 -17.57 -17.35
N SER A 291 5.63 -16.68 -16.56
CA SER A 291 6.21 -15.44 -17.05
C SER A 291 7.64 -15.28 -16.57
N VAL A 292 8.43 -14.63 -17.42
CA VAL A 292 9.79 -14.19 -17.12
C VAL A 292 9.95 -12.74 -17.56
N PHE A 293 10.65 -11.95 -16.78
CA PHE A 293 11.00 -10.60 -17.16
C PHE A 293 12.44 -10.24 -16.79
N GLY A 294 13.03 -9.33 -17.55
CA GLY A 294 14.30 -8.68 -17.26
C GLY A 294 14.17 -7.17 -17.51
N ASN A 295 14.81 -6.38 -16.67
CA ASN A 295 14.84 -4.93 -16.78
C ASN A 295 16.19 -4.39 -16.33
N VAL A 296 16.80 -3.55 -17.16
CA VAL A 296 18.01 -2.80 -16.81
C VAL A 296 17.80 -1.36 -17.24
N ASN A 297 17.92 -0.41 -16.33
CA ASN A 297 17.77 1.01 -16.67
C ASN A 297 18.46 1.94 -15.64
N ASN A 298 18.69 3.18 -16.06
CA ASN A 298 19.15 4.28 -15.21
C ASN A 298 18.26 5.53 -15.31
N VAL A 299 16.98 5.31 -15.59
CA VAL A 299 15.96 6.37 -15.73
C VAL A 299 14.90 6.31 -14.63
N ASN A 300 15.21 5.66 -13.50
CA ASN A 300 14.24 5.41 -12.41
C ASN A 300 12.92 4.88 -12.97
N GLU A 301 12.96 3.90 -13.87
CA GLU A 301 11.76 3.44 -14.58
C GLU A 301 10.59 3.17 -13.65
N ASN A 302 10.87 2.63 -12.48
CA ASN A 302 9.86 2.39 -11.47
C ASN A 302 9.26 3.65 -10.83
N ARG A 303 9.88 4.81 -11.03
CA ARG A 303 9.50 6.09 -10.42
C ARG A 303 9.54 7.22 -11.43
N ARG A 304 9.32 6.93 -12.72
CA ARG A 304 9.40 7.93 -13.77
C ARG A 304 8.41 9.06 -13.51
N PRO A 305 8.86 10.31 -13.30
CA PRO A 305 7.97 11.45 -13.16
C PRO A 305 7.39 11.87 -14.51
N GLY A 306 6.23 12.52 -14.49
CA GLY A 306 5.75 13.35 -15.57
C GLY A 306 5.27 12.66 -16.83
N ARG A 307 5.21 11.35 -16.89
CA ARG A 307 4.55 10.71 -18.03
C ARG A 307 3.06 10.98 -17.93
N GLU A 308 2.49 11.66 -18.94
CA GLU A 308 1.08 12.06 -19.00
C GLU A 308 0.62 13.02 -17.87
N GLY A 309 1.54 13.83 -17.37
CA GLY A 309 1.21 14.92 -16.46
C GLY A 309 1.07 14.54 -14.97
N ASP A 310 1.58 13.41 -14.56
CA ASP A 310 1.53 12.95 -13.16
C ASP A 310 2.63 13.52 -12.27
N TRP A 311 3.56 14.27 -12.84
CA TRP A 311 4.64 14.84 -12.06
C TRP A 311 4.15 16.02 -11.19
N SER A 312 4.57 16.03 -9.94
CA SER A 312 4.53 17.21 -9.07
C SER A 312 5.77 17.23 -8.19
N PRO A 313 6.19 18.38 -7.66
CA PRO A 313 7.34 18.46 -6.75
C PRO A 313 7.25 17.54 -5.55
N SER A 314 6.05 17.32 -5.01
CA SER A 314 5.81 16.42 -3.88
C SER A 314 5.84 14.92 -4.25
N ASN A 315 5.63 14.59 -5.52
CA ASN A 315 5.52 13.21 -6.01
C ASN A 315 6.68 12.82 -6.94
N SER A 316 7.63 13.72 -7.20
CA SER A 316 8.73 13.41 -8.09
C SER A 316 9.62 12.30 -7.51
N PRO A 317 10.18 11.41 -8.32
CA PRO A 317 11.12 10.41 -7.85
C PRO A 317 12.36 11.08 -7.29
N GLN A 318 12.73 10.63 -6.11
CA GLN A 318 13.90 11.14 -5.40
C GLN A 318 15.09 10.23 -5.69
N GLY A 319 16.28 10.83 -5.81
CA GLY A 319 17.51 10.15 -6.11
C GLY A 319 17.63 9.71 -7.57
N GLN A 320 18.78 9.16 -7.90
CA GLN A 320 19.05 8.50 -9.16
C GLN A 320 19.30 7.02 -8.89
N THR A 321 18.55 6.16 -9.57
CA THR A 321 18.63 4.70 -9.35
C THR A 321 19.02 4.02 -10.65
N ILE A 322 20.05 3.18 -10.58
CA ILE A 322 20.36 2.18 -11.60
C ILE A 322 19.73 0.87 -11.13
N THR A 323 18.80 0.36 -11.90
CA THR A 323 18.09 -0.88 -11.58
C THR A 323 18.47 -1.97 -12.58
N LYS A 324 18.81 -3.17 -12.06
CA LYS A 324 18.93 -4.40 -12.83
C LYS A 324 18.03 -5.43 -12.15
N GLN A 325 17.11 -6.01 -12.89
CA GLN A 325 16.11 -6.93 -12.35
C GLN A 325 15.90 -8.13 -13.25
N VAL A 326 15.70 -9.29 -12.64
CA VAL A 326 15.18 -10.48 -13.30
C VAL A 326 14.14 -11.11 -12.39
N GLY A 327 13.04 -11.59 -12.98
CA GLY A 327 12.00 -12.23 -12.20
C GLY A 327 11.24 -13.27 -13.00
N THR A 328 10.57 -14.15 -12.27
CA THR A 328 9.72 -15.23 -12.81
C THR A 328 8.48 -15.39 -11.98
N SER A 329 7.37 -15.75 -12.64
CA SER A 329 6.13 -16.13 -11.98
C SER A 329 5.56 -17.38 -12.63
N LEU A 330 5.15 -18.32 -11.81
CA LEU A 330 4.44 -19.55 -12.19
C LEU A 330 3.10 -19.61 -11.45
N SER A 331 2.03 -19.84 -12.17
CA SER A 331 0.72 -20.18 -11.58
C SER A 331 0.19 -21.42 -12.29
N THR A 332 -0.01 -22.50 -11.56
CA THR A 332 -0.50 -23.77 -12.13
C THR A 332 -1.62 -24.36 -11.27
N GLN A 333 -2.42 -25.22 -11.89
CA GLN A 333 -3.50 -25.95 -11.20
C GLN A 333 -3.70 -27.32 -11.82
N ASN A 334 -4.18 -28.29 -11.00
CA ASN A 334 -4.57 -29.60 -11.49
C ASN A 334 -5.86 -29.54 -12.35
N LYS A 335 -6.28 -30.66 -12.94
CA LYS A 335 -7.46 -30.73 -13.81
C LYS A 335 -8.76 -30.29 -13.13
N SER A 336 -8.95 -30.68 -11.87
CA SER A 336 -10.14 -30.33 -11.07
C SER A 336 -10.10 -28.90 -10.52
N GLY A 337 -8.93 -28.22 -10.53
CA GLY A 337 -8.74 -26.91 -9.89
C GLY A 337 -8.69 -26.97 -8.35
N SER A 338 -8.70 -28.18 -7.78
CA SER A 338 -8.64 -28.37 -6.32
C SER A 338 -7.26 -28.09 -5.74
N LEU A 339 -6.20 -28.38 -6.49
CA LEU A 339 -4.82 -28.03 -6.12
C LEU A 339 -4.31 -26.91 -7.02
N ARG A 340 -3.82 -25.84 -6.42
CA ARG A 340 -3.23 -24.68 -7.11
C ARG A 340 -1.91 -24.33 -6.47
N GLU A 341 -0.97 -23.94 -7.31
CA GLU A 341 0.32 -23.43 -6.90
C GLU A 341 0.60 -22.09 -7.59
N GLN A 342 1.18 -21.16 -6.85
CA GLN A 342 1.67 -19.88 -7.33
C GLN A 342 3.07 -19.68 -6.76
N PHE A 343 4.03 -19.44 -7.64
CA PHE A 343 5.40 -19.14 -7.28
C PHE A 343 5.85 -17.87 -7.98
N ASP A 344 6.42 -16.93 -7.25
CA ASP A 344 7.00 -15.69 -7.76
C ASP A 344 8.39 -15.50 -7.18
N ALA A 345 9.36 -15.16 -8.02
CA ALA A 345 10.71 -14.82 -7.57
C ALA A 345 11.25 -13.60 -8.34
N ILE A 346 11.88 -12.67 -7.63
CA ILE A 346 12.47 -11.46 -8.18
C ILE A 346 13.85 -11.27 -7.54
N ALA A 347 14.89 -11.21 -8.39
CA ALA A 347 16.23 -10.77 -8.01
C ALA A 347 16.47 -9.37 -8.57
N SER A 348 16.99 -8.47 -7.75
CA SER A 348 17.26 -7.09 -8.13
C SER A 348 18.59 -6.60 -7.57
N TRP A 349 19.32 -5.85 -8.38
CA TRP A 349 20.51 -5.09 -8.02
C TRP A 349 20.23 -3.61 -8.24
N ASN A 350 20.33 -2.83 -7.19
CA ASN A 350 20.03 -1.40 -7.21
C ASN A 350 21.24 -0.61 -6.74
N ASP A 351 21.65 0.37 -7.54
CA ASP A 351 22.61 1.39 -7.17
C ASP A 351 21.85 2.71 -7.06
N VAL A 352 21.73 3.26 -5.86
CA VAL A 352 20.96 4.46 -5.57
C VAL A 352 21.87 5.59 -5.12
N THR A 353 21.82 6.73 -5.77
CA THR A 353 22.47 7.97 -5.34
C THR A 353 21.41 8.98 -4.92
N ASP A 354 21.38 9.32 -3.65
CA ASP A 354 20.45 10.30 -3.07
C ASP A 354 21.23 11.49 -2.51
N ILE A 355 20.87 12.70 -2.97
CA ILE A 355 21.43 13.97 -2.48
C ILE A 355 20.27 14.74 -1.88
N THR A 356 20.40 15.04 -0.60
CA THR A 356 19.35 15.76 0.16
C THR A 356 19.94 17.04 0.74
N ARG A 357 19.22 18.14 0.60
CA ARG A 357 19.48 19.40 1.31
C ARG A 357 18.25 19.76 2.10
N SER A 358 18.42 20.15 3.36
CA SER A 358 17.29 20.57 4.18
C SER A 358 17.58 21.83 4.97
N SER A 359 16.55 22.63 5.13
CA SER A 359 16.46 23.76 6.03
C SER A 359 15.32 23.53 7.00
N SER A 360 15.56 23.67 8.29
CA SER A 360 14.52 23.47 9.30
C SER A 360 14.58 24.54 10.37
N GLU A 361 13.39 24.92 10.84
CA GLU A 361 13.20 25.82 11.97
C GLU A 361 12.47 25.03 13.07
N GLN A 362 13.07 24.98 14.24
CA GLN A 362 12.45 24.38 15.42
C GLN A 362 11.85 25.48 16.27
N PHE A 363 10.58 25.35 16.59
CA PHE A 363 9.84 26.35 17.34
C PHE A 363 10.13 26.22 18.82
N ALA A 364 10.52 27.32 19.45
CA ALA A 364 10.75 27.44 20.87
C ALA A 364 10.32 28.82 21.38
N SER A 365 9.72 28.87 22.58
CA SER A 365 9.21 30.13 23.18
C SER A 365 10.32 31.13 23.50
N ALA A 366 11.53 30.67 23.72
CA ALA A 366 12.70 31.52 23.98
C ALA A 366 13.40 32.03 22.72
N GLY A 367 12.91 31.63 21.53
CA GLY A 367 13.50 31.97 20.24
C GLY A 367 13.61 30.73 19.36
N ASN A 368 13.44 30.85 18.05
CA ASN A 368 13.49 29.69 17.17
C ASN A 368 14.94 29.28 16.86
N ILE A 369 15.14 27.99 16.64
CA ILE A 369 16.45 27.39 16.30
C ILE A 369 16.42 26.93 14.86
N PHE A 370 17.44 27.25 14.10
CA PHE A 370 17.52 26.96 12.68
C PHE A 370 18.61 25.91 12.43
N ASN A 371 18.35 25.00 11.50
CA ASN A 371 19.30 23.98 11.08
C ASN A 371 19.36 23.92 9.56
N ARG A 372 20.56 23.81 9.04
CA ARG A 372 20.82 23.52 7.63
C ARG A 372 21.57 22.19 7.53
N SER A 373 21.17 21.30 6.63
CA SER A 373 21.92 20.08 6.40
C SER A 373 22.02 19.74 4.92
N SER A 374 23.12 19.11 4.54
CA SER A 374 23.33 18.51 3.23
C SER A 374 23.81 17.08 3.43
N SER A 375 23.30 16.14 2.66
CA SER A 375 23.78 14.76 2.69
C SER A 375 23.79 14.14 1.30
N THR A 376 24.79 13.31 1.06
CA THR A 376 24.91 12.45 -0.12
C THR A 376 25.00 11.01 0.36
N SER A 377 24.17 10.15 -0.20
CA SER A 377 24.15 8.71 0.10
C SER A 377 24.25 7.91 -1.19
N VAL A 378 25.14 6.91 -1.21
CA VAL A 378 25.29 5.95 -2.30
C VAL A 378 25.07 4.56 -1.73
N GLN A 379 23.94 3.95 -2.10
CA GLN A 379 23.57 2.61 -1.67
C GLN A 379 23.71 1.64 -2.83
N LYS A 380 24.35 0.51 -2.60
CA LYS A 380 24.41 -0.64 -3.52
C LYS A 380 23.81 -1.84 -2.82
N GLU A 381 22.82 -2.45 -3.42
CA GLU A 381 22.07 -3.52 -2.79
C GLU A 381 21.66 -4.60 -3.78
N PHE A 382 21.83 -5.85 -3.37
CA PHE A 382 21.21 -7.02 -3.97
C PHE A 382 20.01 -7.44 -3.12
N ARG A 383 18.87 -7.70 -3.75
CA ARG A 383 17.65 -8.27 -3.12
C ARG A 383 17.15 -9.47 -3.90
N LEU A 384 16.81 -10.53 -3.17
CA LEU A 384 16.07 -11.68 -3.68
C LEU A 384 14.79 -11.85 -2.86
N ASN A 385 13.64 -11.78 -3.53
CA ASN A 385 12.33 -12.05 -2.94
C ASN A 385 11.73 -13.24 -3.66
N ALA A 386 11.31 -14.26 -2.92
CA ALA A 386 10.60 -15.42 -3.45
C ALA A 386 9.37 -15.70 -2.59
N ASN A 387 8.24 -15.95 -3.26
CA ASN A 387 6.98 -16.28 -2.62
C ASN A 387 6.42 -17.55 -3.25
N ASN A 388 5.95 -18.47 -2.43
CA ASN A 388 5.24 -19.67 -2.86
C ASN A 388 3.91 -19.77 -2.14
N LYS A 389 2.86 -20.10 -2.85
CA LYS A 389 1.53 -20.28 -2.32
C LYS A 389 0.91 -21.55 -2.89
N ILE A 390 0.59 -22.48 -2.01
CA ILE A 390 -0.09 -23.73 -2.36
C ILE A 390 -1.48 -23.67 -1.73
N THR A 391 -2.50 -23.94 -2.53
CA THR A 391 -3.89 -23.99 -2.06
C THR A 391 -4.52 -25.32 -2.47
N TYR A 392 -5.09 -26.02 -1.51
CA TYR A 392 -5.89 -27.21 -1.74
C TYR A 392 -7.31 -27.02 -1.19
N THR A 393 -8.31 -27.45 -1.92
CA THR A 393 -9.71 -27.46 -1.46
C THR A 393 -10.48 -28.63 -2.08
N ASP A 394 -11.31 -29.29 -1.28
CA ASP A 394 -12.32 -30.22 -1.77
C ASP A 394 -13.65 -29.52 -2.11
N GLU A 395 -13.66 -28.16 -2.06
CA GLU A 395 -14.77 -27.26 -2.37
C GLU A 395 -15.95 -27.30 -1.37
N SER A 396 -16.03 -28.28 -0.48
CA SER A 396 -17.19 -28.47 0.39
C SER A 396 -16.88 -28.53 1.87
N THR A 397 -15.87 -29.27 2.28
CA THR A 397 -15.63 -29.57 3.69
C THR A 397 -14.26 -29.17 4.20
N PHE A 398 -13.25 -29.12 3.34
CA PHE A 398 -11.87 -28.88 3.75
C PHE A 398 -11.15 -27.89 2.81
N TYR A 399 -10.34 -27.03 3.38
CA TYR A 399 -9.36 -26.24 2.64
C TYR A 399 -8.01 -26.19 3.38
N LEU A 400 -6.96 -26.04 2.61
CA LEU A 400 -5.58 -25.83 3.09
C LEU A 400 -4.93 -24.75 2.23
N GLU A 401 -4.23 -23.83 2.85
CA GLU A 401 -3.36 -22.85 2.19
C GLU A 401 -2.02 -22.78 2.94
N SER A 402 -0.93 -22.96 2.22
CA SER A 402 0.44 -22.71 2.69
C SER A 402 0.99 -21.54 1.90
N SER A 403 1.53 -20.54 2.59
CA SER A 403 2.13 -19.34 1.99
C SER A 403 3.51 -19.12 2.61
N THR A 404 4.54 -19.41 1.81
CA THR A 404 5.95 -19.23 2.18
C THR A 404 6.49 -17.96 1.52
N SER A 405 7.19 -17.10 2.25
CA SER A 405 7.99 -16.03 1.67
C SER A 405 9.42 -16.08 2.17
N PHE A 406 10.34 -15.89 1.23
CA PHE A 406 11.77 -15.78 1.47
C PHE A 406 12.26 -14.42 0.98
N ASN A 407 12.97 -13.68 1.83
CA ASN A 407 13.59 -12.41 1.46
C ASN A 407 15.05 -12.44 1.88
N TYR A 408 15.92 -12.07 0.97
CA TYR A 408 17.35 -11.89 1.18
C TYR A 408 17.77 -10.52 0.66
N GLY A 409 18.55 -9.80 1.45
CA GLY A 409 19.14 -8.52 1.08
C GLY A 409 20.58 -8.46 1.54
N ASP A 410 21.47 -7.98 0.68
CA ASP A 410 22.90 -7.79 0.97
C ASP A 410 23.35 -6.49 0.31
N GLY A 411 24.10 -5.65 1.04
CA GLY A 411 24.49 -4.37 0.46
C GLY A 411 25.37 -3.50 1.33
N THR A 412 25.70 -2.37 0.72
CA THR A 412 26.50 -1.30 1.35
C THR A 412 25.82 0.05 1.15
N ASN A 413 25.93 0.91 2.17
CA ASN A 413 25.51 2.29 2.07
C ASN A 413 26.66 3.20 2.53
N ASN A 414 27.17 4.03 1.60
CA ASN A 414 28.14 5.08 1.88
C ASN A 414 27.40 6.41 1.98
N SER A 415 27.57 7.15 3.06
CA SER A 415 26.97 8.48 3.18
C SER A 415 27.94 9.50 3.73
N SER A 416 27.81 10.73 3.23
CA SER A 416 28.49 11.92 3.76
C SER A 416 27.41 12.96 4.07
N SER A 417 27.48 13.56 5.23
CA SER A 417 26.55 14.60 5.64
C SER A 417 27.25 15.73 6.37
N GLU A 418 26.75 16.93 6.15
CA GLU A 418 27.12 18.14 6.88
C GLU A 418 25.85 18.76 7.49
N ARG A 419 25.97 19.23 8.74
CA ARG A 419 24.89 19.91 9.43
C ARG A 419 25.45 21.13 10.17
N ALA A 420 24.73 22.25 10.13
CA ALA A 420 24.98 23.45 10.90
C ALA A 420 23.73 23.86 11.68
N THR A 421 23.91 24.32 12.92
CA THR A 421 22.82 24.79 13.79
C THR A 421 23.03 26.28 14.08
N PHE A 422 21.98 27.07 13.99
CA PHE A 422 21.99 28.53 14.18
C PHE A 422 20.90 28.90 15.20
N ASP A 423 21.15 29.93 15.99
CA ASP A 423 20.24 30.45 17.01
C ASP A 423 19.33 31.57 16.51
N SER A 424 19.51 32.02 15.27
CA SER A 424 18.67 33.01 14.63
C SER A 424 18.73 32.92 13.11
N GLU A 425 17.70 33.44 12.46
CA GLU A 425 17.63 33.54 11.01
C GLU A 425 18.76 34.42 10.46
N GLY A 426 19.09 35.52 11.16
CA GLY A 426 20.19 36.39 10.78
C GLY A 426 21.55 35.69 10.79
N ASN A 427 21.82 34.87 11.80
CA ASN A 427 23.04 34.06 11.89
C ASN A 427 23.07 32.99 10.81
N MET A 428 21.92 32.39 10.47
CA MET A 428 21.82 31.45 9.35
C MET A 428 22.09 32.15 8.00
N ALA A 429 21.60 33.35 7.80
CA ALA A 429 21.87 34.13 6.59
C ALA A 429 23.35 34.54 6.48
N ALA A 430 24.00 34.85 7.61
CA ALA A 430 25.41 35.20 7.68
C ALA A 430 26.37 33.99 7.69
N ASP A 431 25.86 32.78 7.61
CA ASP A 431 26.60 31.50 7.76
C ASP A 431 27.48 31.45 9.02
N SER A 432 26.93 31.94 10.14
CA SER A 432 27.60 31.97 11.46
C SER A 432 26.94 30.97 12.42
N PRO A 433 27.22 29.67 12.31
CA PRO A 433 26.57 28.65 13.11
C PRO A 433 27.07 28.60 14.55
N THR A 434 26.24 28.07 15.46
CA THR A 434 26.62 27.71 16.82
C THR A 434 27.50 26.46 16.83
N ASN A 435 27.15 25.49 15.99
CA ASN A 435 27.99 24.31 15.74
C ASN A 435 27.90 23.86 14.28
N ARG A 436 28.93 23.13 13.85
CA ARG A 436 28.98 22.43 12.57
C ARG A 436 29.40 20.97 12.81
N SER A 437 28.74 20.04 12.14
CA SER A 437 29.05 18.62 12.19
C SER A 437 29.21 18.05 10.78
N GLN A 438 30.36 17.42 10.53
CA GLN A 438 30.60 16.63 9.34
C GLN A 438 30.62 15.15 9.71
N THR A 439 29.88 14.31 9.01
CA THR A 439 29.83 12.87 9.28
C THR A 439 29.95 12.09 7.96
N ILE A 440 30.86 11.12 7.97
CA ILE A 440 31.02 10.14 6.89
C ILE A 440 30.70 8.78 7.47
N SER A 441 29.90 7.97 6.79
CA SER A 441 29.57 6.63 7.25
C SER A 441 29.53 5.58 6.15
N LEU A 442 29.91 4.37 6.49
CA LEU A 442 29.79 3.15 5.70
C LEU A 442 28.99 2.13 6.51
N THR A 443 27.90 1.66 5.96
CA THR A 443 27.12 0.56 6.53
C THR A 443 27.18 -0.64 5.58
N LYS A 444 27.55 -1.81 6.12
CA LYS A 444 27.50 -3.11 5.42
C LYS A 444 26.41 -3.92 6.10
N PHE A 445 25.47 -4.44 5.34
CA PHE A 445 24.33 -5.14 5.92
C PHE A 445 23.96 -6.38 5.14
N ARG A 446 23.43 -7.39 5.84
CA ARG A 446 22.80 -8.56 5.27
C ARG A 446 21.55 -8.89 6.06
N THR A 447 20.44 -9.08 5.35
CA THR A 447 19.15 -9.46 5.92
C THR A 447 18.67 -10.74 5.30
N THR A 448 18.24 -11.68 6.13
CA THR A 448 17.57 -12.91 5.69
C THR A 448 16.26 -13.04 6.45
N SER A 449 15.16 -13.24 5.74
CA SER A 449 13.84 -13.46 6.36
C SER A 449 13.10 -14.61 5.68
N VAL A 450 12.56 -15.50 6.49
CA VAL A 450 11.67 -16.59 6.06
C VAL A 450 10.37 -16.46 6.85
N ASN A 451 9.24 -16.48 6.14
CA ASN A 451 7.93 -16.49 6.76
C ASN A 451 7.10 -17.61 6.17
N GLU A 452 6.39 -18.34 7.02
CA GLU A 452 5.43 -19.37 6.65
C GLU A 452 4.09 -19.08 7.32
N ASN A 453 3.02 -19.20 6.56
CA ASN A 453 1.66 -19.11 7.04
C ASN A 453 0.86 -20.30 6.52
N LEU A 454 0.49 -21.22 7.41
CA LEU A 454 -0.30 -22.41 7.12
C LEU A 454 -1.72 -22.20 7.66
N MET A 455 -2.69 -22.19 6.77
CA MET A 455 -4.11 -22.00 7.09
C MET A 455 -4.90 -23.21 6.61
N PHE A 456 -5.72 -23.78 7.47
CA PHE A 456 -6.64 -24.86 7.11
C PHE A 456 -7.94 -24.77 7.89
N GLY A 457 -8.98 -25.38 7.36
CA GLY A 457 -10.28 -25.33 8.01
C GLY A 457 -11.22 -26.41 7.52
N PHE A 458 -12.21 -26.66 8.38
CA PHE A 458 -13.20 -27.71 8.23
C PHE A 458 -14.61 -27.13 8.35
N VAL A 459 -15.52 -27.63 7.53
CA VAL A 459 -16.96 -27.49 7.74
C VAL A 459 -17.40 -28.72 8.51
N LEU A 460 -17.88 -28.51 9.74
CA LEU A 460 -18.29 -29.58 10.62
C LEU A 460 -19.61 -30.21 10.14
N PRO A 461 -19.92 -31.46 10.51
CA PRO A 461 -21.11 -32.18 10.03
C PRO A 461 -22.45 -31.44 10.27
N TRP A 462 -22.49 -30.59 11.30
CA TRP A 462 -23.66 -29.75 11.63
C TRP A 462 -23.63 -28.35 10.99
N GLY A 463 -22.63 -28.06 10.12
CA GLY A 463 -22.50 -26.86 9.31
C GLY A 463 -21.74 -25.70 9.93
N ASP A 464 -21.30 -25.82 11.17
CA ASP A 464 -20.40 -24.85 11.77
C ASP A 464 -18.99 -25.01 11.19
N ARG A 465 -18.13 -24.00 11.43
CA ARG A 465 -16.80 -23.96 10.85
C ARG A 465 -15.74 -23.86 11.91
N LEU A 466 -14.69 -24.66 11.71
CA LEU A 466 -13.50 -24.64 12.53
C LEU A 466 -12.29 -24.32 11.64
N GLY A 467 -11.62 -23.23 11.94
CA GLY A 467 -10.45 -22.75 11.19
C GLY A 467 -9.22 -22.69 12.07
N PHE A 468 -8.08 -23.00 11.47
CA PHE A 468 -6.76 -22.92 12.08
C PHE A 468 -5.84 -22.10 11.21
N ASN A 469 -5.01 -21.28 11.85
CA ASN A 469 -3.91 -20.59 11.18
C ASN A 469 -2.66 -20.72 12.05
N LEU A 470 -1.60 -21.26 11.47
CA LEU A 470 -0.29 -21.38 12.09
C LEU A 470 0.65 -20.45 11.32
N ASN A 471 1.37 -19.62 12.02
CA ASN A 471 2.37 -18.74 11.41
C ASN A 471 3.71 -18.88 12.10
N GLY A 472 4.76 -18.83 11.30
CA GLY A 472 6.14 -18.81 11.75
C GLY A 472 6.95 -17.81 10.94
N SER A 473 7.84 -17.07 11.58
CA SER A 473 8.81 -16.25 10.89
C SER A 473 10.15 -16.20 11.60
N TYR A 474 11.19 -16.10 10.81
CA TYR A 474 12.55 -15.86 11.25
C TYR A 474 13.14 -14.71 10.45
N THR A 475 13.76 -13.76 11.11
CA THR A 475 14.51 -12.68 10.47
C THR A 475 15.86 -12.54 11.15
N SER A 476 16.93 -12.49 10.35
CA SER A 476 18.29 -12.23 10.80
C SER A 476 18.87 -11.05 10.03
N ASN A 477 19.42 -10.10 10.78
CA ASN A 477 20.23 -9.00 10.25
C ASN A 477 21.66 -9.21 10.76
N LYS A 478 22.49 -9.88 9.92
CA LYS A 478 23.86 -10.23 10.29
C LYS A 478 24.72 -10.46 9.04
N PRO A 479 25.84 -9.75 8.86
CA PRO A 479 26.29 -8.64 9.67
C PRO A 479 25.44 -7.38 9.48
N GLN A 480 25.53 -6.46 10.42
CA GLN A 480 25.10 -5.08 10.30
C GLN A 480 26.20 -4.19 10.87
N ASP A 481 27.29 -4.06 10.12
CA ASP A 481 28.45 -3.28 10.48
C ASP A 481 28.27 -1.83 10.06
N ARG A 482 28.44 -0.92 10.98
CA ARG A 482 28.42 0.51 10.69
C ARG A 482 29.71 1.17 11.16
N PHE A 483 30.39 1.77 10.22
CA PHE A 483 31.53 2.65 10.47
C PHE A 483 31.09 4.09 10.32
N SER A 484 31.38 4.95 11.28
CA SER A 484 31.07 6.37 11.18
C SER A 484 32.26 7.18 11.71
N LEU A 485 32.57 8.27 11.01
CA LEU A 485 33.58 9.25 11.38
C LEU A 485 32.92 10.61 11.39
N SER A 486 32.80 11.24 12.56
CA SER A 486 32.20 12.56 12.73
C SER A 486 33.19 13.53 13.34
N ASN A 487 33.24 14.76 12.81
CA ASN A 487 33.90 15.92 13.39
C ASN A 487 32.81 16.94 13.80
N ASN A 488 32.70 17.22 15.09
CA ASN A 488 31.75 18.16 15.66
C ASN A 488 32.51 19.40 16.16
N GLU A 489 32.29 20.52 15.51
CA GLU A 489 32.91 21.80 15.84
C GLU A 489 31.93 22.64 16.67
N TYR A 490 32.32 22.98 17.89
CA TYR A 490 31.60 23.86 18.81
C TYR A 490 32.20 25.27 18.67
N LEU A 491 31.71 26.07 17.75
CA LEU A 491 32.36 27.31 17.35
C LEU A 491 32.37 28.36 18.46
N ARG A 492 31.38 28.37 19.33
CA ARG A 492 31.34 29.27 20.49
C ARG A 492 32.31 28.87 21.61
N GLU A 493 32.67 27.59 21.68
CA GLU A 493 33.61 27.08 22.67
C GLU A 493 35.02 26.89 22.10
N ASN A 494 35.19 27.11 20.81
CA ASN A 494 36.43 26.85 20.06
C ASN A 494 36.96 25.42 20.32
N LYS A 495 36.08 24.42 20.27
CA LYS A 495 36.35 23.03 20.59
C LYS A 495 35.90 22.11 19.50
N ASN A 496 36.68 21.07 19.22
CA ASN A 496 36.34 19.99 18.30
C ASN A 496 36.21 18.67 19.04
N ASP A 497 35.22 17.86 18.61
CA ASP A 497 35.02 16.48 19.08
C ASP A 497 35.02 15.54 17.88
N LEU A 498 36.13 14.83 17.71
CA LEU A 498 36.29 13.81 16.66
C LEU A 498 35.83 12.46 17.23
N ARG A 499 34.91 11.80 16.55
CA ARG A 499 34.44 10.45 16.89
C ARG A 499 34.56 9.51 15.72
N ARG A 500 35.27 8.41 15.90
CA ARG A 500 35.34 7.30 14.97
C ARG A 500 34.70 6.07 15.60
N VAL A 501 33.49 5.75 15.19
CA VAL A 501 32.69 4.69 15.81
C VAL A 501 32.55 3.52 14.86
N TYR A 502 32.91 2.33 15.31
CA TYR A 502 32.52 1.07 14.70
C TYR A 502 31.38 0.46 15.53
N ALA A 503 30.24 0.20 14.90
CA ALA A 503 29.11 -0.48 15.52
C ALA A 503 28.92 -1.85 14.87
N ASP A 504 29.12 -2.91 15.68
CA ASP A 504 28.85 -4.30 15.32
C ASP A 504 27.45 -4.66 15.84
N SER A 505 26.52 -4.90 14.95
CA SER A 505 25.12 -5.17 15.31
C SER A 505 24.65 -6.50 14.74
N HIS A 506 24.11 -7.32 15.63
CA HIS A 506 23.48 -8.60 15.28
C HIS A 506 22.06 -8.64 15.85
N ASN A 507 21.07 -8.69 14.96
CA ASN A 507 19.67 -8.72 15.35
C ASN A 507 18.99 -9.96 14.76
N ASN A 508 18.39 -10.77 15.62
CA ASN A 508 17.59 -11.93 15.22
C ASN A 508 16.20 -11.84 15.84
N SER A 509 15.19 -12.18 15.07
CA SER A 509 13.84 -12.29 15.58
C SER A 509 13.17 -13.60 15.13
N TYR A 510 12.41 -14.20 16.05
CA TYR A 510 11.58 -15.37 15.83
C TYR A 510 10.16 -15.02 16.23
N ASN A 511 9.22 -15.27 15.35
CA ASN A 511 7.81 -15.14 15.67
C ASN A 511 7.09 -16.42 15.30
N TYR A 512 6.24 -16.93 16.18
CA TYR A 512 5.31 -18.01 15.87
C TYR A 512 3.99 -17.78 16.56
N GLY A 513 2.94 -18.23 15.90
CA GLY A 513 1.60 -18.04 16.40
C GLY A 513 0.64 -19.10 15.91
N ALA A 514 -0.44 -19.23 16.63
CA ALA A 514 -1.57 -20.08 16.29
C ALA A 514 -2.88 -19.32 16.50
N VAL A 515 -3.82 -19.48 15.59
CA VAL A 515 -5.18 -18.98 15.70
C VAL A 515 -6.14 -20.15 15.54
N VAL A 516 -7.11 -20.24 16.41
CA VAL A 516 -8.26 -21.13 16.29
C VAL A 516 -9.49 -20.26 16.17
N GLU A 517 -10.30 -20.47 15.16
CA GLU A 517 -11.56 -19.75 14.92
C GLU A 517 -12.72 -20.73 14.84
N TYR A 518 -13.72 -20.55 15.68
CA TYR A 518 -14.99 -21.24 15.58
C TYR A 518 -16.08 -20.28 15.18
N GLY A 519 -16.91 -20.64 14.20
CA GLY A 519 -17.97 -19.78 13.68
C GLY A 519 -19.25 -20.54 13.34
N PHE A 520 -20.39 -19.95 13.72
CA PHE A 520 -21.69 -20.51 13.45
C PHE A 520 -22.67 -19.41 12.95
N MET A 521 -23.72 -19.86 12.26
CA MET A 521 -24.72 -18.97 11.66
C MET A 521 -26.03 -19.03 12.46
N LEU A 522 -26.59 -17.83 12.73
CA LEU A 522 -27.93 -17.64 13.30
C LEU A 522 -28.73 -16.75 12.32
N ASN A 523 -29.50 -17.35 11.44
CA ASN A 523 -30.19 -16.64 10.35
C ASN A 523 -29.19 -15.84 9.47
N ASN A 524 -29.37 -14.52 9.42
CA ASN A 524 -28.50 -13.60 8.70
C ASN A 524 -27.30 -13.12 9.53
N TRP A 525 -27.18 -13.60 10.76
CA TRP A 525 -26.08 -13.29 11.65
C TRP A 525 -25.04 -14.38 11.67
N LYS A 526 -23.78 -14.01 11.63
CA LYS A 526 -22.66 -14.90 11.88
C LYS A 526 -22.00 -14.50 13.20
N VAL A 527 -21.91 -15.44 14.12
CA VAL A 527 -21.10 -15.29 15.32
C VAL A 527 -19.79 -16.05 15.11
N SER A 528 -18.68 -15.41 15.37
CA SER A 528 -17.36 -16.08 15.36
C SER A 528 -16.60 -15.73 16.63
N LEU A 529 -15.91 -16.73 17.16
CA LEU A 529 -14.99 -16.61 18.28
C LEU A 529 -13.63 -17.04 17.80
N SER A 530 -12.66 -16.15 17.81
CA SER A 530 -11.28 -16.50 17.53
C SER A 530 -10.42 -16.38 18.78
N HIS A 531 -9.50 -17.33 18.94
CA HIS A 531 -8.47 -17.30 19.96
C HIS A 531 -7.10 -17.35 19.27
N LYS A 532 -6.26 -16.35 19.56
CA LYS A 532 -4.94 -16.22 18.97
C LYS A 532 -3.88 -16.25 20.07
N TYR A 533 -2.90 -17.11 19.90
CA TYR A 533 -1.64 -17.05 20.62
C TYR A 533 -0.55 -16.56 19.67
N ASN A 534 0.31 -15.68 20.13
CA ASN A 534 1.49 -15.25 19.40
C ASN A 534 2.68 -15.07 20.35
N GLN A 535 3.83 -15.60 19.98
CA GLN A 535 5.07 -15.37 20.67
C GLN A 535 6.11 -14.79 19.73
N ASN A 536 6.68 -13.68 20.13
CA ASN A 536 7.76 -13.01 19.43
C ASN A 536 8.98 -12.93 20.36
N MET A 537 10.15 -13.27 19.83
CA MET A 537 11.43 -13.15 20.52
C MET A 537 12.40 -12.36 19.64
N ILE A 538 12.90 -11.26 20.19
CA ILE A 538 13.92 -10.44 19.57
C ILE A 538 15.19 -10.56 20.41
N SER A 539 16.32 -10.84 19.74
CA SER A 539 17.65 -10.85 20.34
C SER A 539 18.51 -9.83 19.62
N THR A 540 18.99 -8.85 20.34
CA THR A 540 19.86 -7.78 19.83
C THR A 540 21.18 -7.83 20.58
N ASN A 541 22.27 -7.78 19.82
CA ASN A 541 23.60 -7.54 20.31
C ASN A 541 24.21 -6.38 19.52
N LEU A 542 24.44 -5.26 20.17
CA LEU A 542 25.03 -4.06 19.60
C LEU A 542 26.25 -3.67 20.41
N LEU A 543 27.40 -3.80 19.81
CA LEU A 543 28.67 -3.38 20.40
C LEU A 543 29.19 -2.15 19.66
N ASN A 544 29.41 -1.07 20.35
CA ASN A 544 29.98 0.16 19.84
C ASN A 544 31.43 0.30 20.28
N TYR A 545 32.32 0.62 19.37
CA TYR A 545 33.73 0.80 19.59
C TYR A 545 34.13 2.22 19.18
N ARG A 546 34.65 2.98 20.07
CA ARG A 546 35.18 4.34 19.85
C ARG A 546 36.65 4.25 19.49
N LEU A 547 36.91 4.01 18.19
CA LEU A 547 38.25 3.75 17.67
C LEU A 547 39.22 4.94 17.84
N GLU A 548 38.71 6.17 17.88
CA GLU A 548 39.52 7.36 18.12
C GLU A 548 40.28 7.31 19.48
N ARG A 549 39.80 6.54 20.44
CA ARG A 549 40.48 6.34 21.75
C ARG A 549 41.81 5.58 21.58
N LEU A 550 42.02 4.86 20.52
CA LEU A 550 43.26 4.16 20.22
C LEU A 550 44.37 5.10 19.71
N GLY A 551 44.03 6.35 19.36
CA GLY A 551 44.98 7.34 18.85
C GLY A 551 45.54 7.00 17.47
N GLY A 552 46.63 7.65 17.10
CA GLY A 552 47.31 7.41 15.82
C GLY A 552 46.46 7.68 14.59
N LEU A 553 46.37 6.69 13.71
CA LEU A 553 45.55 6.78 12.48
C LEU A 553 44.04 6.87 12.76
N TYR A 554 43.55 6.41 13.90
CA TYR A 554 42.12 6.44 14.23
C TYR A 554 41.67 7.82 14.72
N ASN A 555 42.58 8.68 15.12
CA ASN A 555 42.30 10.06 15.56
C ASN A 555 42.54 11.08 14.42
N ARG A 556 42.15 10.75 13.20
CA ARG A 556 42.24 11.61 12.03
C ARG A 556 40.94 11.57 11.25
N PHE A 557 40.55 12.69 10.66
CA PHE A 557 39.41 12.76 9.76
C PHE A 557 39.86 12.32 8.35
N ASP A 558 39.89 10.97 8.13
CA ASP A 558 40.33 10.35 6.87
C ASP A 558 39.32 9.33 6.40
N GLN A 559 38.69 9.61 5.26
CA GLN A 559 37.67 8.76 4.65
C GLN A 559 38.24 7.46 4.08
N GLN A 560 39.46 7.46 3.57
CA GLN A 560 40.03 6.30 2.85
C GLN A 560 40.27 5.09 3.78
N GLN A 561 40.30 5.31 5.09
CA GLN A 561 40.53 4.26 6.09
C GLN A 561 39.34 4.07 7.03
N LEU A 562 38.13 4.44 6.58
CA LEU A 562 36.94 4.45 7.44
C LEU A 562 36.62 3.07 8.03
N ASP A 563 36.71 1.99 7.24
CA ASP A 563 36.41 0.62 7.65
C ASP A 563 37.62 -0.19 8.17
N ARG A 564 38.76 0.47 8.38
CA ARG A 564 39.93 -0.19 8.96
C ARG A 564 39.72 -0.44 10.45
N LEU A 565 39.86 -1.70 10.84
CA LEU A 565 39.81 -2.14 12.23
C LEU A 565 41.23 -2.44 12.76
N PRO A 566 41.46 -2.45 14.09
CA PRO A 566 42.68 -2.98 14.70
C PRO A 566 42.93 -4.43 14.29
N SER A 567 44.19 -4.80 14.17
CA SER A 567 44.59 -6.15 13.72
C SER A 567 44.30 -7.25 14.76
N THR A 568 44.17 -6.90 16.03
CA THR A 568 43.85 -7.85 17.10
C THR A 568 42.52 -7.51 17.76
N ARG A 569 41.85 -8.55 18.25
CA ARG A 569 40.61 -8.41 19.02
C ARG A 569 40.85 -7.65 20.34
N ASP A 570 41.94 -7.87 20.99
CA ASP A 570 42.28 -7.20 22.28
C ASP A 570 42.43 -5.68 22.07
N SER A 571 43.08 -5.26 20.98
CA SER A 571 43.16 -3.85 20.63
C SER A 571 41.78 -3.25 20.34
N LEU A 572 40.87 -4.01 19.68
CA LEU A 572 39.51 -3.56 19.43
C LEU A 572 38.71 -3.41 20.74
N LEU A 573 38.91 -4.33 21.71
CA LEU A 573 38.23 -4.30 23.02
C LEU A 573 38.63 -3.07 23.85
N LEU A 574 39.83 -2.51 23.68
CA LEU A 574 40.26 -1.26 24.34
C LEU A 574 39.42 -0.06 23.90
N ALA A 575 38.84 -0.11 22.69
CA ALA A 575 37.96 0.92 22.18
C ALA A 575 36.49 0.72 22.53
N LEU A 576 36.11 -0.38 23.20
CA LEU A 576 34.73 -0.70 23.51
C LEU A 576 34.04 0.39 24.33
N ASP A 577 32.92 0.92 23.80
CA ASP A 577 32.08 1.93 24.44
C ASP A 577 30.93 1.27 25.18
N MET A 578 31.22 0.81 26.41
CA MET A 578 30.24 0.07 27.22
C MET A 578 28.94 0.84 27.48
N PRO A 579 28.92 2.17 27.75
CA PRO A 579 27.69 2.92 27.95
C PRO A 579 26.74 2.90 26.75
N ASN A 580 27.27 2.88 25.54
CA ASN A 580 26.51 2.89 24.32
C ASN A 580 26.35 1.50 23.68
N SER A 581 26.93 0.46 24.30
CA SER A 581 26.77 -0.94 23.89
C SER A 581 25.64 -1.61 24.65
N LYS A 582 24.89 -2.46 24.00
CA LYS A 582 23.75 -3.15 24.63
C LYS A 582 23.53 -4.56 24.07
N THR A 583 23.13 -5.43 24.97
CA THR A 583 22.63 -6.76 24.60
C THR A 583 21.29 -6.97 25.28
N TYR A 584 20.29 -7.37 24.55
CA TYR A 584 19.01 -7.73 25.13
C TYR A 584 18.30 -8.86 24.42
N ARG A 585 17.46 -9.56 25.18
CA ARG A 585 16.51 -10.53 24.68
C ARG A 585 15.12 -10.15 25.16
N LEU A 586 14.25 -9.78 24.21
CA LEU A 586 12.85 -9.43 24.47
C LEU A 586 11.95 -10.58 24.04
N LEU A 587 11.20 -11.12 25.00
CA LEU A 587 10.17 -12.13 24.77
C LEU A 587 8.79 -11.51 24.96
N THR A 588 7.99 -11.45 23.91
CA THR A 588 6.61 -10.96 23.92
C THR A 588 5.66 -12.12 23.68
N ARG A 589 4.73 -12.35 24.60
CA ARG A 589 3.63 -13.31 24.44
C ARG A 589 2.30 -12.58 24.42
N GLN A 590 1.47 -12.89 23.47
CA GLN A 590 0.14 -12.28 23.32
C GLN A 590 -0.92 -13.36 23.24
N TYR A 591 -1.94 -13.20 24.05
CA TYR A 591 -3.18 -14.00 24.04
C TYR A 591 -4.30 -13.05 23.66
N LYS A 592 -4.95 -13.27 22.53
CA LYS A 592 -6.04 -12.43 22.04
C LYS A 592 -7.28 -13.29 21.84
N GLY A 593 -8.38 -12.91 22.50
CA GLY A 593 -9.71 -13.40 22.18
C GLY A 593 -10.48 -12.36 21.39
N GLU A 594 -11.22 -12.75 20.37
CA GLU A 594 -11.96 -11.83 19.51
C GLU A 594 -13.33 -12.41 19.18
N PRO A 595 -14.35 -12.13 20.00
CA PRO A 595 -15.73 -12.34 19.62
C PRO A 595 -16.13 -11.33 18.55
N THR A 596 -16.74 -11.82 17.48
CA THR A 596 -17.21 -11.00 16.36
C THR A 596 -18.63 -11.36 15.98
N LEU A 597 -19.50 -10.36 15.88
CA LEU A 597 -20.86 -10.47 15.41
C LEU A 597 -20.94 -9.81 14.02
N ARG A 598 -21.41 -10.55 13.01
CA ARG A 598 -21.58 -10.06 11.64
C ARG A 598 -22.99 -10.28 11.16
N TYR A 599 -23.55 -9.26 10.51
CA TYR A 599 -24.82 -9.33 9.80
C TYR A 599 -24.58 -9.13 8.30
N ASN A 600 -25.15 -9.96 7.46
CA ASN A 600 -25.06 -9.81 6.02
C ASN A 600 -26.38 -10.23 5.36
N HIS A 601 -27.16 -9.26 4.93
CA HIS A 601 -28.42 -9.49 4.22
C HIS A 601 -28.81 -8.25 3.42
N ASN A 602 -29.43 -8.44 2.24
CA ASN A 602 -29.96 -7.37 1.38
C ASN A 602 -29.02 -6.19 1.19
N ASN A 603 -27.77 -6.47 0.75
CA ASN A 603 -26.74 -5.45 0.51
C ASN A 603 -26.39 -4.61 1.76
N THR A 604 -26.72 -5.11 2.94
CA THR A 604 -26.33 -4.50 4.22
C THR A 604 -25.33 -5.43 4.91
N TYR A 605 -24.19 -4.90 5.25
CA TYR A 605 -23.16 -5.58 6.02
C TYR A 605 -22.90 -4.80 7.31
N PHE A 606 -22.94 -5.47 8.43
CA PHE A 606 -22.55 -4.93 9.74
C PHE A 606 -21.58 -5.90 10.41
N SER A 607 -20.55 -5.37 11.06
CA SER A 607 -19.60 -6.17 11.86
C SER A 607 -19.25 -5.42 13.13
N LEU A 608 -19.44 -6.05 14.26
CA LEU A 608 -18.96 -5.62 15.57
C LEU A 608 -17.94 -6.64 16.07
N SER A 609 -16.73 -6.19 16.39
CA SER A 609 -15.67 -6.99 16.96
C SER A 609 -15.21 -6.40 18.30
N LEU A 610 -15.06 -7.23 19.33
CA LEU A 610 -14.62 -6.83 20.65
C LEU A 610 -13.36 -7.60 21.07
N PRO A 611 -12.22 -7.35 20.38
CA PRO A 611 -10.98 -8.02 20.73
C PRO A 611 -10.48 -7.57 22.11
N TYR A 612 -10.11 -8.55 22.91
CA TYR A 612 -9.37 -8.36 24.14
C TYR A 612 -8.05 -9.07 24.07
N ARG A 613 -6.99 -8.41 24.53
CA ARG A 613 -5.60 -8.86 24.35
C ARG A 613 -4.84 -8.76 25.65
N LEU A 614 -4.28 -9.88 26.10
CA LEU A 614 -3.28 -9.92 27.16
C LEU A 614 -1.89 -9.94 26.53
N VAL A 615 -1.09 -8.93 26.80
CA VAL A 615 0.30 -8.86 26.39
C VAL A 615 1.19 -9.07 27.63
N ARG A 616 2.09 -10.02 27.53
CA ARG A 616 3.14 -10.28 28.53
C ARG A 616 4.49 -10.17 27.85
N GLU A 617 5.31 -9.25 28.35
CA GLU A 617 6.64 -8.98 27.85
C GLU A 617 7.65 -9.22 28.94
N ARG A 618 8.79 -9.79 28.58
CA ARG A 618 9.96 -9.96 29.41
C ARG A 618 11.18 -9.55 28.63
N ILE A 619 11.91 -8.58 29.15
CA ILE A 619 13.19 -8.16 28.59
C ILE A 619 14.31 -8.53 29.59
N ASN A 620 15.33 -9.22 29.10
CA ASN A 620 16.61 -9.36 29.77
C ASN A 620 17.53 -8.36 29.07
N TYR A 621 17.96 -7.34 29.79
CA TYR A 621 18.70 -6.20 29.24
C TYR A 621 20.01 -6.00 29.96
N ARG A 622 21.10 -5.84 29.20
CA ARG A 622 22.44 -5.54 29.68
C ARG A 622 23.04 -4.38 28.90
N CYS A 623 23.50 -3.36 29.62
CA CYS A 623 24.22 -2.19 29.09
C CYS A 623 25.03 -1.57 30.26
N ALA A 624 26.34 -1.37 30.09
CA ALA A 624 27.20 -0.75 31.08
C ALA A 624 26.86 -1.10 32.56
N SER A 625 26.19 -0.17 33.24
CA SER A 625 25.78 -0.30 34.65
C SER A 625 24.44 -1.00 34.89
N VAL A 626 23.70 -1.32 33.78
CA VAL A 626 22.37 -1.90 33.88
C VAL A 626 22.40 -3.37 33.43
N ASP A 627 22.20 -4.29 34.38
CA ASP A 627 21.95 -5.72 34.12
C ASP A 627 20.62 -6.06 34.81
N THR A 628 19.54 -6.15 34.04
CA THR A 628 18.21 -6.25 34.63
C THR A 628 17.26 -7.13 33.80
N THR A 629 16.27 -7.69 34.51
CA THR A 629 15.13 -8.36 33.90
C THR A 629 13.87 -7.61 34.29
N ALA A 630 13.19 -7.05 33.29
CA ALA A 630 11.89 -6.40 33.49
C ALA A 630 10.75 -7.19 32.87
N VAL A 631 9.59 -7.17 33.51
CA VAL A 631 8.36 -7.86 33.06
C VAL A 631 7.22 -6.85 33.06
N ARG A 632 6.50 -6.81 31.94
CA ARG A 632 5.28 -6.02 31.80
C ARG A 632 4.12 -6.95 31.44
N ARG A 633 2.97 -6.72 32.08
CA ARG A 633 1.72 -7.41 31.76
C ARG A 633 0.60 -6.38 31.61
N LYS A 634 -0.13 -6.43 30.50
CA LYS A 634 -1.18 -5.47 30.21
C LYS A 634 -2.36 -6.08 29.48
N TRP A 635 -3.57 -5.71 29.90
CA TRP A 635 -4.81 -5.99 29.19
C TRP A 635 -5.19 -4.80 28.32
N LEU A 636 -5.58 -5.08 27.07
CA LEU A 636 -6.02 -4.10 26.09
C LEU A 636 -7.35 -4.57 25.49
N VAL A 637 -8.28 -3.64 25.31
CA VAL A 637 -9.56 -3.88 24.64
C VAL A 637 -9.67 -2.89 23.50
N GLU A 638 -9.84 -3.40 22.27
CA GLU A 638 -9.72 -2.61 21.04
C GLU A 638 -10.96 -2.81 20.15
N PRO A 639 -12.15 -2.29 20.56
CA PRO A 639 -13.39 -2.48 19.83
C PRO A 639 -13.32 -1.90 18.42
N SER A 640 -13.98 -2.58 17.49
CA SER A 640 -14.17 -2.08 16.14
C SER A 640 -15.59 -2.34 15.64
N LEU A 641 -16.11 -1.38 14.88
CA LEU A 641 -17.41 -1.42 14.25
C LEU A 641 -17.25 -1.08 12.77
N PHE A 642 -17.92 -1.83 11.93
CA PHE A 642 -17.99 -1.56 10.50
C PHE A 642 -19.41 -1.75 10.01
N PHE A 643 -19.92 -0.75 9.29
CA PHE A 643 -21.22 -0.77 8.62
C PHE A 643 -21.03 -0.42 7.15
N ASN A 644 -21.67 -1.17 6.25
CA ASN A 644 -21.72 -0.86 4.82
C ASN A 644 -23.10 -1.23 4.29
N LYS A 645 -23.68 -0.31 3.52
CA LYS A 645 -24.93 -0.52 2.78
C LYS A 645 -24.79 0.05 1.38
N TRP A 646 -25.19 -0.70 0.38
CA TRP A 646 -25.05 -0.29 -1.02
C TRP A 646 -26.21 -0.77 -1.87
N ASN A 647 -26.42 -0.09 -2.97
CA ASN A 647 -27.29 -0.47 -4.08
C ASN A 647 -26.79 0.17 -5.38
N ASP A 648 -27.55 0.08 -6.47
CA ASP A 648 -27.16 0.62 -7.78
C ASP A 648 -27.06 2.16 -7.82
N LYS A 649 -27.53 2.85 -6.78
CA LYS A 649 -27.59 4.31 -6.72
C LYS A 649 -26.69 4.92 -5.65
N PHE A 650 -26.40 4.18 -4.61
CA PHE A 650 -25.54 4.69 -3.52
C PHE A 650 -24.79 3.58 -2.78
N GLU A 651 -23.68 3.96 -2.18
CA GLU A 651 -22.93 3.19 -1.19
C GLU A 651 -22.70 4.07 0.04
N VAL A 652 -22.92 3.53 1.24
CA VAL A 652 -22.60 4.17 2.51
C VAL A 652 -21.74 3.21 3.31
N SER A 653 -20.59 3.69 3.79
CA SER A 653 -19.67 2.93 4.66
C SER A 653 -19.27 3.77 5.85
N VAL A 654 -19.34 3.19 7.05
CA VAL A 654 -18.89 3.82 8.29
C VAL A 654 -18.09 2.81 9.07
N SER A 655 -16.92 3.21 9.54
CA SER A 655 -16.08 2.40 10.42
C SER A 655 -15.59 3.19 11.61
N TYR A 656 -15.55 2.53 12.75
CA TYR A 656 -14.88 3.00 13.95
C TYR A 656 -13.91 1.92 14.43
N SER A 657 -12.73 2.33 14.88
CA SER A 657 -11.78 1.42 15.51
C SER A 657 -11.01 2.14 16.62
N LEU A 658 -10.76 1.41 17.69
CA LEU A 658 -9.84 1.80 18.75
C LEU A 658 -8.59 0.95 18.63
N SER A 659 -7.42 1.58 18.67
CA SER A 659 -6.12 0.92 18.65
C SER A 659 -5.24 1.44 19.78
N SER A 660 -4.43 0.55 20.35
CA SER A 660 -3.54 0.86 21.45
C SER A 660 -2.09 0.54 21.06
N SER A 661 -1.20 1.52 21.20
CA SER A 661 0.23 1.37 20.96
C SER A 661 1.00 1.45 22.29
N GLN A 662 1.71 0.38 22.62
CA GLN A 662 2.55 0.35 23.81
C GLN A 662 3.96 0.86 23.48
N PRO A 663 4.61 1.63 24.39
CA PRO A 663 6.02 1.95 24.22
C PRO A 663 6.85 0.65 24.24
N GLY A 664 7.91 0.60 23.43
CA GLY A 664 8.82 -0.54 23.44
C GLY A 664 9.46 -0.75 24.84
N MET A 665 9.65 -2.01 25.24
CA MET A 665 10.26 -2.31 26.54
C MET A 665 11.66 -1.70 26.70
N GLU A 666 12.40 -1.59 25.60
CA GLU A 666 13.73 -0.94 25.59
C GLU A 666 13.64 0.56 25.93
N SER A 667 12.61 1.26 25.46
CA SER A 667 12.41 2.70 25.73
C SER A 667 12.08 3.00 27.21
N LEU A 668 11.73 1.96 27.96
CA LEU A 668 11.44 2.04 29.39
C LEU A 668 12.67 1.76 30.26
N MET A 669 13.79 1.32 29.65
CA MET A 669 15.04 1.12 30.40
C MET A 669 15.71 2.46 30.65
N PRO A 670 16.32 2.68 31.84
CA PRO A 670 16.98 3.94 32.18
C PRO A 670 18.33 4.05 31.47
N ILE A 671 18.30 4.49 30.22
CA ILE A 671 19.45 4.57 29.32
C ILE A 671 19.64 5.99 28.85
N ASP A 672 20.88 6.39 28.76
CA ASP A 672 21.35 7.64 28.23
C ASP A 672 22.35 7.36 27.11
N ASN A 673 22.00 7.71 25.87
CA ASN A 673 22.82 7.46 24.68
C ASN A 673 23.40 8.78 24.16
N ASP A 674 24.72 8.92 24.22
CA ASP A 674 25.49 10.09 23.80
C ASP A 674 26.46 9.79 22.62
N ILE A 675 26.22 8.71 21.90
CA ILE A 675 27.07 8.33 20.74
C ILE A 675 27.17 9.48 19.72
N ASN A 676 26.07 10.23 19.56
CA ASN A 676 26.07 11.53 18.90
C ASN A 676 25.97 12.64 19.95
N PRO A 677 27.06 13.37 20.24
CA PRO A 677 27.09 14.38 21.30
C PRO A 677 26.21 15.59 21.03
N LEU A 678 25.87 15.85 19.75
CA LEU A 678 24.95 16.93 19.36
C LEU A 678 23.49 16.52 19.42
N ALA A 679 23.17 15.23 19.66
CA ALA A 679 21.80 14.70 19.69
C ALA A 679 21.67 13.54 20.69
N ARG A 680 21.89 13.85 21.98
CA ARG A 680 21.77 12.90 23.10
C ARG A 680 20.33 12.40 23.23
N ARG A 681 20.14 11.12 23.52
CA ARG A 681 18.82 10.51 23.74
C ARG A 681 18.74 9.86 25.11
N VAL A 682 17.72 10.26 25.88
CA VAL A 682 17.43 9.73 27.21
C VAL A 682 16.10 8.98 27.16
N ASN A 683 16.07 7.78 27.69
CA ASN A 683 14.84 6.99 27.78
C ASN A 683 13.98 7.42 28.98
N ASN A 684 12.64 7.16 28.87
CA ASN A 684 11.68 7.50 29.92
C ASN A 684 10.95 6.24 30.40
N PRO A 685 11.21 5.77 31.62
CA PRO A 685 10.56 4.60 32.22
C PRO A 685 9.03 4.78 32.42
N ASN A 686 8.54 6.02 32.47
CA ASN A 686 7.15 6.34 32.83
C ASN A 686 6.21 6.43 31.63
N LEU A 687 6.66 6.04 30.42
CA LEU A 687 5.83 6.10 29.22
C LEU A 687 4.58 5.26 29.35
N LYS A 688 3.43 5.86 28.97
CA LYS A 688 2.11 5.25 28.96
C LYS A 688 1.77 4.70 27.59
N THR A 689 0.77 3.83 27.52
CA THR A 689 0.18 3.34 26.28
C THR A 689 -0.59 4.45 25.58
N SER A 690 -0.26 4.71 24.32
CA SER A 690 -1.02 5.62 23.46
C SER A 690 -2.27 4.94 22.93
N VAL A 691 -3.39 5.66 22.87
CA VAL A 691 -4.66 5.18 22.34
C VAL A 691 -5.10 6.08 21.18
N THR A 692 -5.56 5.45 20.09
CA THR A 692 -6.06 6.15 18.92
C THR A 692 -7.48 5.70 18.62
N HIS A 693 -8.39 6.66 18.50
CA HIS A 693 -9.75 6.49 18.01
C HIS A 693 -9.79 6.90 16.54
N ASN A 694 -10.16 5.98 15.65
CA ASN A 694 -10.30 6.26 14.22
C ASN A 694 -11.77 6.16 13.81
N ILE A 695 -12.25 7.15 13.09
CA ILE A 695 -13.57 7.18 12.45
C ILE A 695 -13.34 7.40 10.96
N ASN A 696 -13.90 6.54 10.12
CA ASN A 696 -13.91 6.74 8.68
C ASN A 696 -15.34 6.57 8.17
N SER A 697 -15.79 7.51 7.37
CA SER A 697 -17.09 7.45 6.71
C SER A 697 -16.94 7.78 5.23
N TYR A 698 -17.75 7.13 4.43
CA TYR A 698 -17.77 7.28 2.98
C TYR A 698 -19.20 7.13 2.48
N VAL A 699 -19.62 8.07 1.66
CA VAL A 699 -20.90 8.02 0.96
C VAL A 699 -20.66 8.30 -0.50
N SER A 700 -21.17 7.45 -1.39
CA SER A 700 -21.07 7.62 -2.84
C SER A 700 -22.43 7.53 -3.47
N PHE A 701 -22.72 8.44 -4.39
CA PHE A 701 -23.96 8.48 -5.17
C PHE A 701 -23.62 8.24 -6.64
N ILE A 702 -24.38 7.34 -7.26
CA ILE A 702 -24.31 7.06 -8.70
C ILE A 702 -25.56 7.60 -9.35
N PHE A 703 -25.41 8.65 -10.16
CA PHE A 703 -26.53 9.30 -10.84
C PHE A 703 -26.98 8.54 -12.11
N LYS A 704 -28.16 8.86 -12.64
CA LYS A 704 -28.72 8.24 -13.85
C LYS A 704 -27.80 8.38 -15.06
N ASN A 705 -27.10 9.50 -15.20
CA ASN A 705 -26.11 9.78 -16.24
C ASN A 705 -24.75 9.07 -16.00
N LYS A 706 -24.66 8.20 -14.99
CA LYS A 706 -23.45 7.48 -14.58
C LYS A 706 -22.34 8.37 -14.01
N SER A 707 -22.63 9.63 -13.66
CA SER A 707 -21.69 10.42 -12.85
C SER A 707 -21.70 9.94 -11.39
N ILE A 708 -20.62 10.19 -10.70
CA ILE A 708 -20.40 9.75 -9.32
C ILE A 708 -20.08 10.98 -8.48
N LEU A 709 -20.73 11.08 -7.32
CA LEU A 709 -20.37 12.01 -6.26
C LEU A 709 -20.01 11.18 -5.02
N SER A 710 -18.79 11.35 -4.53
CA SER A 710 -18.32 10.68 -3.32
C SER A 710 -17.93 11.70 -2.26
N ILE A 711 -18.40 11.49 -1.04
CA ILE A 711 -18.11 12.33 0.13
C ILE A 711 -17.54 11.42 1.21
N ALA A 712 -16.43 11.81 1.80
CA ALA A 712 -15.84 11.09 2.91
C ALA A 712 -15.49 12.03 4.06
N LEU A 713 -15.58 11.52 5.27
CA LEU A 713 -15.14 12.18 6.48
C LEU A 713 -14.30 11.18 7.28
N ASN A 714 -12.99 11.45 7.39
CA ASN A 714 -12.07 10.63 8.15
C ASN A 714 -11.51 11.47 9.30
N GLY A 715 -11.33 10.85 10.45
CA GLY A 715 -10.79 11.55 11.62
C GLY A 715 -10.11 10.61 12.58
N SER A 716 -9.11 11.14 13.31
CA SER A 716 -8.39 10.43 14.35
C SER A 716 -8.21 11.32 15.57
N VAL A 717 -8.42 10.75 16.76
CA VAL A 717 -8.17 11.41 18.03
C VAL A 717 -7.17 10.56 18.83
N TYR A 718 -6.15 11.23 19.37
CA TYR A 718 -5.07 10.57 20.09
C TYR A 718 -5.12 10.91 21.58
N THR A 719 -4.94 9.90 22.42
CA THR A 719 -4.82 10.04 23.86
C THR A 719 -3.49 9.44 24.31
N ASP A 720 -2.78 10.13 25.21
CA ASP A 720 -1.44 9.76 25.67
C ASP A 720 -0.45 9.52 24.49
N MET A 721 -0.56 10.34 23.44
CA MET A 721 0.36 10.28 22.30
C MET A 721 1.78 10.51 22.77
N ILE A 722 2.74 9.70 22.28
CA ILE A 722 4.15 9.90 22.60
C ILE A 722 4.68 11.10 21.82
N GLY A 723 5.05 12.15 22.54
CA GLY A 723 5.71 13.34 22.05
C GLY A 723 7.20 13.32 22.40
N THR A 724 7.88 14.43 22.13
CA THR A 724 9.32 14.57 22.40
C THR A 724 9.60 15.81 23.22
N ARG A 725 10.07 15.62 24.46
CA ARG A 725 10.70 16.69 25.25
C ARG A 725 12.08 16.94 24.68
N THR A 726 12.41 18.20 24.47
CA THR A 726 13.69 18.60 23.88
C THR A 726 14.32 19.70 24.74
N THR A 727 15.61 19.55 25.04
CA THR A 727 16.41 20.66 25.57
C THR A 727 17.47 21.07 24.56
N TYR A 728 17.80 22.32 24.55
CA TYR A 728 18.81 22.91 23.67
C TYR A 728 19.87 23.67 24.51
N ASN A 729 21.12 23.36 24.24
CA ASN A 729 22.24 24.05 24.89
C ASN A 729 22.71 25.21 24.00
N THR A 730 22.55 26.44 24.45
CA THR A 730 22.87 27.66 23.68
C THR A 730 24.34 27.84 23.37
N ARG A 731 25.24 27.25 24.18
CA ARG A 731 26.69 27.34 23.98
C ARG A 731 27.18 26.36 22.92
N THR A 732 26.75 25.11 23.04
CA THR A 732 27.22 24.02 22.17
C THR A 732 26.32 23.80 20.95
N GLY A 733 25.08 24.30 20.99
CA GLY A 733 24.06 23.97 19.98
C GLY A 733 23.61 22.51 20.00
N ALA A 734 23.91 21.77 21.08
CA ALA A 734 23.54 20.38 21.24
C ALA A 734 22.10 20.23 21.76
N TYR A 735 21.47 19.15 21.37
CA TYR A 735 20.14 18.75 21.81
C TYR A 735 20.17 17.55 22.72
N ALA A 736 19.25 17.50 23.69
CA ALA A 736 18.88 16.25 24.33
C ALA A 736 17.39 15.99 24.11
N TYR A 737 17.05 14.73 23.85
CA TYR A 737 15.69 14.29 23.54
C TYR A 737 15.25 13.22 24.52
N MET A 738 13.99 13.32 24.99
CA MET A 738 13.34 12.32 25.81
C MET A 738 11.88 12.15 25.34
N SER A 739 11.46 10.93 25.09
CA SER A 739 10.04 10.66 24.80
C SER A 739 9.20 10.86 26.06
N ASP A 740 8.03 11.50 25.93
CA ASP A 740 7.04 11.66 27.01
C ASP A 740 5.64 11.68 26.44
N ASN A 741 4.60 11.47 27.27
CA ASN A 741 3.23 11.41 26.82
C ASN A 741 2.55 12.78 26.82
N VAL A 742 1.95 13.14 25.68
CA VAL A 742 0.99 14.23 25.56
C VAL A 742 -0.41 13.65 25.75
N HIS A 743 -1.04 13.94 26.90
CA HIS A 743 -2.28 13.29 27.31
C HIS A 743 -3.43 13.54 26.32
N SER A 744 -3.58 14.76 25.82
CA SER A 744 -4.68 15.14 24.90
C SER A 744 -4.31 16.33 24.04
N GLY A 745 -5.12 16.60 23.03
CA GLY A 745 -4.96 17.77 22.17
C GLY A 745 -4.46 17.46 20.77
N ASN A 746 -4.13 16.21 20.47
CA ASN A 746 -3.76 15.78 19.13
C ASN A 746 -4.96 15.13 18.42
N TRP A 747 -5.33 15.65 17.24
CA TRP A 747 -6.35 15.07 16.39
C TRP A 747 -6.24 15.54 14.95
N THR A 748 -6.78 14.74 14.05
CA THR A 748 -6.83 15.02 12.60
C THR A 748 -8.25 14.87 12.07
N LEU A 749 -8.60 15.66 11.06
CA LEU A 749 -9.87 15.60 10.35
C LEU A 749 -9.61 15.80 8.86
N ASN A 750 -10.03 14.83 8.03
CA ASN A 750 -9.74 14.78 6.61
C ASN A 750 -11.02 14.55 5.78
N PRO A 751 -11.93 15.55 5.64
CA PRO A 751 -13.05 15.45 4.72
C PRO A 751 -12.57 15.62 3.26
N TYR A 752 -13.24 14.91 2.34
CA TYR A 752 -13.08 15.16 0.92
C TYR A 752 -14.36 14.92 0.13
N VAL A 753 -14.45 15.59 -1.00
CA VAL A 753 -15.53 15.44 -1.98
C VAL A 753 -14.88 15.15 -3.34
N VAL A 754 -15.35 14.11 -4.02
CA VAL A 754 -14.93 13.75 -5.38
C VAL A 754 -16.15 13.73 -6.27
N TYR A 755 -16.10 14.43 -7.39
CA TYR A 755 -17.09 14.32 -8.44
C TYR A 755 -16.42 13.90 -9.76
N SER A 756 -17.00 12.92 -10.42
CA SER A 756 -16.54 12.46 -11.74
C SER A 756 -17.76 12.18 -12.64
N GLY A 757 -17.75 12.74 -13.84
CA GLY A 757 -18.88 12.55 -14.75
C GLY A 757 -18.69 13.16 -16.12
N LYS A 758 -19.66 12.85 -17.01
CA LYS A 758 -19.76 13.44 -18.35
C LYS A 758 -20.50 14.77 -18.26
N LEU A 759 -20.01 15.78 -18.98
CA LEU A 759 -20.65 17.10 -19.09
C LEU A 759 -21.67 17.16 -20.23
N ASP A 760 -21.54 16.31 -21.24
CA ASP A 760 -22.40 16.28 -22.41
C ASP A 760 -23.02 14.89 -22.64
N LYS A 761 -24.13 14.85 -23.38
CA LYS A 761 -24.84 13.59 -23.73
C LYS A 761 -24.00 12.64 -24.59
N LYS A 762 -23.10 13.19 -25.43
CA LYS A 762 -22.24 12.40 -26.33
C LYS A 762 -20.99 11.86 -25.59
N GLY A 763 -20.71 12.35 -24.39
CA GLY A 763 -19.55 11.95 -23.59
C GLY A 763 -18.22 12.42 -24.16
N LEU A 764 -18.23 13.51 -24.96
CA LEU A 764 -17.03 14.13 -25.49
C LEU A 764 -16.28 14.90 -24.39
N PHE A 765 -17.02 15.52 -23.49
CA PHE A 765 -16.48 16.26 -22.35
C PHE A 765 -16.72 15.49 -21.05
N ALA A 766 -15.68 15.41 -20.23
CA ALA A 766 -15.75 14.84 -18.89
C ALA A 766 -15.05 15.77 -17.87
N ILE A 767 -15.57 15.78 -16.66
CA ILE A 767 -15.00 16.50 -15.54
C ILE A 767 -14.66 15.53 -14.41
N GLU A 768 -13.55 15.76 -13.77
CA GLU A 768 -13.15 15.13 -12.52
C GLU A 768 -12.64 16.23 -11.58
N THR A 769 -13.21 16.30 -10.38
CA THR A 769 -12.74 17.24 -9.35
C THR A 769 -12.67 16.56 -8.00
N ARG A 770 -11.69 16.94 -7.20
CA ARG A 770 -11.49 16.48 -5.83
C ARG A 770 -11.11 17.65 -4.92
N LEU A 771 -12.06 18.04 -4.08
CA LEU A 771 -11.82 19.00 -3.01
C LEU A 771 -11.54 18.21 -1.71
N SER A 772 -10.42 18.51 -1.05
CA SER A 772 -10.06 17.90 0.24
C SER A 772 -9.57 18.96 1.22
N LEU A 773 -9.90 18.76 2.48
CA LEU A 773 -9.37 19.53 3.60
C LEU A 773 -8.63 18.56 4.53
N ASP A 774 -7.38 18.83 4.83
CA ASP A 774 -6.62 18.15 5.87
C ASP A 774 -6.43 19.14 7.02
N TYR A 775 -7.13 18.90 8.13
CA TYR A 775 -7.01 19.71 9.33
C TYR A 775 -6.34 18.91 10.43
N THR A 776 -5.26 19.45 10.99
CA THR A 776 -4.48 18.82 12.05
C THR A 776 -4.28 19.77 13.20
N LYS A 777 -4.64 19.35 14.41
CA LYS A 777 -4.18 19.95 15.65
C LYS A 777 -3.06 19.09 16.21
N SER A 778 -1.86 19.64 16.25
CA SER A 778 -0.66 19.01 16.81
C SER A 778 -0.30 19.71 18.12
N THR A 779 -0.17 18.93 19.18
CA THR A 779 0.27 19.38 20.50
C THR A 779 1.50 18.62 20.90
N ASP A 780 2.59 19.30 21.27
CA ASP A 780 3.83 18.69 21.73
C ASP A 780 4.54 19.60 22.71
N PHE A 781 5.62 19.11 23.33
CA PHE A 781 6.41 19.84 24.31
C PHE A 781 7.22 20.95 23.64
N ASP A 782 7.29 22.07 24.32
CA ASP A 782 8.17 23.17 23.95
C ASP A 782 9.64 22.84 24.23
N ILE A 783 10.55 23.52 23.53
CA ILE A 783 11.99 23.35 23.73
C ILE A 783 12.42 24.18 24.95
N ALA A 784 13.06 23.52 25.92
CA ALA A 784 13.66 24.19 27.06
C ALA A 784 15.15 24.50 26.78
N TYR A 785 15.56 25.68 27.18
CA TYR A 785 16.95 26.16 26.98
C TYR A 785 17.80 25.89 28.21
N ASP A 786 19.02 25.42 27.98
CA ASP A 786 20.07 25.21 29.02
C ASP A 786 19.61 24.42 30.25
N ALA A 787 18.53 23.63 30.09
CA ALA A 787 17.98 22.80 31.15
C ALA A 787 18.47 21.36 31.06
N ASP A 788 18.58 20.67 32.20
CA ASP A 788 18.68 19.21 32.19
C ASP A 788 17.37 18.61 31.67
N ILE A 789 17.48 17.70 30.73
CA ILE A 789 16.32 17.05 30.10
C ILE A 789 15.39 16.33 31.12
N ASN A 790 15.96 15.86 32.23
CA ASN A 790 15.20 15.21 33.30
C ASN A 790 14.38 16.20 34.13
N ASN A 791 14.84 17.44 34.25
CA ASN A 791 14.28 18.51 35.07
C ASN A 791 13.58 19.60 34.23
N ALA A 792 13.64 19.50 32.91
CA ALA A 792 13.04 20.51 32.01
C ALA A 792 11.53 20.62 32.24
N VAL A 793 11.04 21.86 32.42
CA VAL A 793 9.62 22.15 32.59
C VAL A 793 8.89 21.80 31.29
N SER A 794 7.86 20.98 31.39
CA SER A 794 7.07 20.52 30.25
C SER A 794 5.96 21.55 29.91
N VAL A 795 6.30 22.51 29.07
CA VAL A 795 5.31 23.43 28.48
C VAL A 795 4.80 22.84 27.19
N LEU A 796 3.47 22.81 27.00
CA LEU A 796 2.84 22.31 25.78
C LEU A 796 2.52 23.44 24.82
N SER A 797 2.92 23.28 23.58
CA SER A 797 2.57 24.16 22.48
C SER A 797 1.63 23.48 21.48
N ARG A 798 0.89 24.28 20.76
CA ARG A 798 -0.15 23.83 19.82
C ARG A 798 0.04 24.49 18.48
N VAL A 799 0.02 23.67 17.43
CA VAL A 799 0.00 24.13 16.04
C VAL A 799 -1.26 23.60 15.36
N TYR A 800 -1.95 24.49 14.69
CA TYR A 800 -3.13 24.19 13.88
C TYR A 800 -2.73 24.32 12.42
N THR A 801 -2.87 23.24 11.67
CA THR A 801 -2.56 23.23 10.24
C THR A 801 -3.82 22.90 9.44
N SER A 802 -4.19 23.78 8.53
CA SER A 802 -5.25 23.56 7.54
C SER A 802 -4.61 23.46 6.17
N THR A 803 -4.88 22.37 5.45
CA THR A 803 -4.47 22.21 4.04
C THR A 803 -5.71 21.98 3.20
N LEU A 804 -6.09 22.97 2.41
CA LEU A 804 -7.18 22.87 1.44
C LEU A 804 -6.57 22.58 0.07
N ARG A 805 -7.01 21.53 -0.58
CA ARG A 805 -6.56 21.16 -1.91
C ARG A 805 -7.75 20.94 -2.82
N ASP A 806 -7.71 21.52 -4.01
CA ASP A 806 -8.65 21.29 -5.09
C ASP A 806 -7.91 20.83 -6.34
N TYR A 807 -8.34 19.69 -6.86
CA TYR A 807 -7.88 19.13 -8.13
C TYR A 807 -9.01 19.16 -9.12
N LEU A 808 -8.77 19.70 -10.32
CA LEU A 808 -9.72 19.78 -11.43
C LEU A 808 -9.09 19.23 -12.70
N LYS A 809 -9.80 18.32 -13.38
CA LYS A 809 -9.45 17.84 -14.71
C LYS A 809 -10.65 17.94 -15.62
N LEU A 810 -10.52 18.69 -16.71
CA LEU A 810 -11.49 18.78 -17.79
C LEU A 810 -10.92 18.05 -19.01
N SER A 811 -11.60 17.00 -19.45
CA SER A 811 -11.16 16.16 -20.57
C SER A 811 -12.08 16.32 -21.77
N PHE A 812 -11.49 16.45 -22.94
CA PHE A 812 -12.17 16.40 -24.24
C PHE A 812 -11.61 15.27 -25.08
N GLN A 813 -12.49 14.44 -25.67
CA GLN A 813 -12.06 13.38 -26.56
C GLN A 813 -12.99 13.28 -27.76
N LYS A 814 -12.41 13.36 -28.95
CA LYS A 814 -13.13 13.18 -30.23
C LYS A 814 -12.23 12.46 -31.23
N GLY A 815 -12.63 11.26 -31.65
CA GLY A 815 -11.80 10.43 -32.53
C GLY A 815 -10.41 10.19 -31.94
N ASP A 816 -9.39 10.51 -32.70
CA ASP A 816 -7.97 10.34 -32.35
C ASP A 816 -7.40 11.49 -31.47
N LEU A 817 -8.21 12.53 -31.20
CA LEU A 817 -7.81 13.66 -30.37
C LEU A 817 -8.28 13.47 -28.94
N SER A 818 -7.35 13.52 -27.99
CA SER A 818 -7.60 13.60 -26.55
C SER A 818 -6.87 14.81 -25.97
N LEU A 819 -7.60 15.72 -25.35
CA LEU A 819 -7.10 16.90 -24.67
C LEU A 819 -7.60 16.91 -23.24
N ALA A 820 -6.74 17.20 -22.26
CA ALA A 820 -7.18 17.47 -20.92
C ALA A 820 -6.49 18.74 -20.37
N LEU A 821 -7.30 19.59 -19.74
CA LEU A 821 -6.83 20.69 -18.90
C LEU A 821 -6.82 20.22 -17.45
N VAL A 822 -5.73 20.44 -16.77
CA VAL A 822 -5.53 20.01 -15.37
C VAL A 822 -5.15 21.25 -14.56
N ALA A 823 -5.76 21.38 -13.39
CA ALA A 823 -5.38 22.34 -12.37
C ALA A 823 -5.37 21.63 -11.02
N ASP A 824 -4.38 21.93 -10.18
CA ASP A 824 -4.28 21.42 -8.81
C ASP A 824 -3.75 22.57 -7.94
N ALA A 825 -4.53 22.99 -6.98
CA ALA A 825 -4.21 24.09 -6.09
C ALA A 825 -4.29 23.63 -4.63
N GLN A 826 -3.26 23.90 -3.87
CA GLN A 826 -3.17 23.61 -2.45
C GLN A 826 -2.85 24.88 -1.69
N TRP A 827 -3.74 25.25 -0.80
CA TRP A 827 -3.49 26.28 0.21
C TRP A 827 -3.19 25.64 1.54
N ARG A 828 -2.12 26.08 2.19
CA ARG A 828 -1.72 25.61 3.51
C ARG A 828 -1.61 26.80 4.44
N ASN A 829 -2.33 26.73 5.56
CA ASN A 829 -2.24 27.68 6.65
C ASN A 829 -1.82 26.96 7.93
N SER A 830 -0.83 27.50 8.64
CA SER A 830 -0.42 26.97 9.95
C SER A 830 -0.31 28.12 10.93
N THR A 831 -1.00 27.97 12.06
CA THR A 831 -1.02 28.95 13.17
C THR A 831 -0.63 28.27 14.49
N SER A 832 -0.13 29.02 15.44
CA SER A 832 0.24 28.51 16.77
C SER A 832 -0.15 29.51 17.86
N ASN A 833 -0.29 29.00 19.09
CA ASN A 833 -0.42 29.82 20.28
C ASN A 833 0.92 30.22 20.89
N ARG A 834 2.03 29.94 20.19
CA ARG A 834 3.38 30.35 20.62
C ARG A 834 3.66 31.80 20.30
N ASP A 835 4.33 32.46 21.22
CA ASP A 835 4.97 33.74 20.94
C ASP A 835 6.06 33.52 19.89
N ASN A 836 6.27 34.45 18.98
CA ASN A 836 7.23 34.39 17.87
C ASN A 836 6.95 33.35 16.77
N PHE A 837 5.79 32.68 16.77
CA PHE A 837 5.43 31.79 15.68
C PHE A 837 5.02 32.62 14.46
N GLN A 838 5.74 32.47 13.36
CA GLN A 838 5.36 33.07 12.08
C GLN A 838 4.27 32.23 11.42
N THR A 839 3.09 32.80 11.28
CA THR A 839 1.98 32.14 10.57
C THR A 839 2.40 31.81 9.14
N LEU A 840 2.33 30.51 8.79
CA LEU A 840 2.56 30.09 7.42
C LEU A 840 1.28 30.27 6.60
N ASN A 841 1.39 30.92 5.44
CA ASN A 841 0.40 30.98 4.38
C ASN A 841 1.06 30.60 3.07
N ALA A 842 1.05 29.31 2.72
CA ALA A 842 1.69 28.81 1.52
C ALA A 842 0.68 28.31 0.49
N TYR A 843 1.00 28.55 -0.78
CA TYR A 843 0.20 28.16 -1.93
C TYR A 843 1.08 27.34 -2.89
N ASP A 844 0.72 26.07 -3.11
CA ASP A 844 1.30 25.25 -4.16
C ASP A 844 0.22 25.04 -5.22
N TYR A 845 0.44 25.49 -6.43
CA TYR A 845 -0.54 25.29 -7.50
C TYR A 845 0.15 24.94 -8.81
N ASN A 846 -0.52 24.11 -9.58
CA ASN A 846 -0.12 23.80 -10.94
C ASN A 846 -1.32 23.85 -11.87
N TYR A 847 -1.06 24.23 -13.09
CA TYR A 847 -2.05 24.18 -14.16
C TYR A 847 -1.35 23.87 -15.48
N GLY A 848 -2.08 23.24 -16.37
CA GLY A 848 -1.51 22.87 -17.66
C GLY A 848 -2.43 22.03 -18.49
N MET A 849 -1.88 21.49 -19.57
CA MET A 849 -2.62 20.66 -20.50
C MET A 849 -1.87 19.38 -20.85
N THR A 850 -2.63 18.35 -21.15
CA THR A 850 -2.14 17.13 -21.78
C THR A 850 -2.83 16.96 -23.12
N LEU A 851 -2.08 16.64 -24.16
CA LEU A 851 -2.57 16.41 -25.51
C LEU A 851 -2.07 15.07 -26.01
N SER A 852 -2.97 14.27 -26.59
CA SER A 852 -2.64 13.07 -27.36
C SER A 852 -3.38 13.14 -28.70
N TYR A 853 -2.65 13.03 -29.81
CA TYR A 853 -3.19 13.14 -31.15
C TYR A 853 -2.48 12.22 -32.13
N LYS A 854 -3.26 11.56 -32.98
CA LYS A 854 -2.72 10.75 -34.06
C LYS A 854 -2.51 11.61 -35.30
N LEU A 855 -1.22 11.89 -35.58
CA LEU A 855 -0.77 12.65 -36.74
C LEU A 855 -0.89 11.82 -38.03
N PRO A 856 -0.82 12.47 -39.22
CA PRO A 856 -0.61 11.76 -40.47
C PRO A 856 0.56 10.78 -40.40
N LEU A 857 0.60 9.78 -41.28
CA LEU A 857 1.60 8.71 -41.29
C LEU A 857 1.51 7.76 -40.08
N GLY A 858 0.46 7.81 -39.27
CA GLY A 858 0.29 6.93 -38.11
C GLY A 858 1.22 7.24 -36.95
N ILE A 859 1.73 8.46 -36.85
CA ILE A 859 2.55 8.92 -35.72
C ILE A 859 1.61 9.35 -34.60
N GLN A 860 1.78 8.81 -33.39
CA GLN A 860 1.10 9.26 -32.18
C GLN A 860 1.95 10.29 -31.45
N LEU A 861 1.45 11.51 -31.36
CA LEU A 861 2.00 12.57 -30.51
C LEU A 861 1.34 12.48 -29.13
N SER A 862 2.13 12.49 -28.07
CA SER A 862 1.66 12.70 -26.70
C SER A 862 2.54 13.76 -26.06
N THR A 863 1.94 14.78 -25.46
CA THR A 863 2.67 15.86 -24.80
C THR A 863 1.92 16.39 -23.58
N ASP A 864 2.65 16.81 -22.58
CA ASP A 864 2.13 17.52 -21.42
C ASP A 864 3.00 18.76 -21.12
N LEU A 865 2.34 19.86 -20.87
CA LEU A 865 2.95 21.12 -20.48
C LEU A 865 2.25 21.62 -19.23
N LYS A 866 3.00 21.79 -18.14
CA LYS A 866 2.46 22.22 -16.85
C LYS A 866 3.35 23.26 -16.20
N GLN A 867 2.72 24.30 -15.70
CA GLN A 867 3.34 25.29 -14.81
C GLN A 867 3.11 24.86 -13.36
N TYR A 868 4.18 24.74 -12.59
CA TYR A 868 4.17 24.52 -11.14
C TYR A 868 4.65 25.80 -10.47
N SER A 869 3.89 26.30 -9.51
CA SER A 869 4.20 27.51 -8.80
C SER A 869 4.07 27.34 -7.31
N ARG A 870 4.97 27.95 -6.56
CA ARG A 870 5.00 27.95 -5.11
C ARG A 870 5.14 29.36 -4.59
N ARG A 871 4.35 29.70 -3.55
CA ARG A 871 4.31 31.03 -2.95
C ARG A 871 4.10 30.93 -1.43
N GLY A 872 4.59 31.91 -0.72
CA GLY A 872 4.36 32.07 0.72
C GLY A 872 5.25 31.21 1.61
N TYR A 873 6.35 30.65 1.08
CA TYR A 873 7.34 29.97 1.88
C TYR A 873 8.34 30.95 2.50
N GLY A 874 8.80 30.63 3.71
CA GLY A 874 9.75 31.48 4.45
C GLY A 874 11.12 31.54 3.78
N ASP A 875 11.62 30.43 3.23
CA ASP A 875 12.80 30.45 2.37
C ASP A 875 12.40 30.86 0.95
N LYS A 876 12.98 31.97 0.48
CA LYS A 876 12.70 32.52 -0.86
C LYS A 876 13.08 31.57 -1.99
N SER A 877 14.07 30.69 -1.78
CA SER A 877 14.48 29.68 -2.75
C SER A 877 13.39 28.64 -3.05
N MET A 878 12.40 28.52 -2.18
CA MET A 878 11.26 27.63 -2.33
C MET A 878 10.07 28.25 -3.07
N ASN A 879 10.06 29.57 -3.26
CA ASN A 879 9.03 30.24 -4.06
C ASN A 879 9.44 30.14 -5.53
N THR A 880 9.13 28.99 -6.16
CA THR A 880 9.57 28.63 -7.51
C THR A 880 8.46 28.72 -8.55
N ASP A 881 8.86 28.81 -9.80
CA ASP A 881 8.03 28.70 -11.00
C ASP A 881 8.70 27.73 -11.96
N ASP A 882 8.16 26.54 -12.07
CA ASP A 882 8.74 25.45 -12.88
C ASP A 882 7.79 25.15 -14.04
N LEU A 883 8.16 25.51 -15.27
CA LEU A 883 7.44 25.14 -16.48
C LEU A 883 8.02 23.81 -17.00
N VAL A 884 7.34 22.71 -16.78
CA VAL A 884 7.78 21.38 -17.19
C VAL A 884 7.08 20.98 -18.47
N TRP A 885 7.86 20.64 -19.48
CA TRP A 885 7.38 20.16 -20.77
C TRP A 885 7.93 18.77 -21.08
N ASN A 886 7.03 17.80 -21.28
CA ASN A 886 7.35 16.44 -21.73
C ASN A 886 6.67 16.18 -23.06
N ALA A 887 7.33 15.44 -23.95
CA ALA A 887 6.77 15.07 -25.25
C ALA A 887 7.23 13.67 -25.67
N SER A 888 6.37 12.95 -26.39
CA SER A 888 6.75 11.69 -27.02
C SER A 888 6.10 11.55 -28.40
N LEU A 889 6.84 10.96 -29.34
CA LEU A 889 6.40 10.57 -30.66
C LEU A 889 6.55 9.06 -30.80
N VAL A 890 5.46 8.39 -31.12
CA VAL A 890 5.43 6.92 -31.24
C VAL A 890 4.96 6.54 -32.64
N ARG A 891 5.69 5.65 -33.30
CA ARG A 891 5.28 5.08 -34.59
C ARG A 891 5.50 3.57 -34.59
N SER A 892 4.48 2.84 -35.02
CA SER A 892 4.53 1.39 -35.18
C SER A 892 4.69 0.99 -36.64
N PHE A 893 5.49 -0.04 -36.89
CA PHE A 893 5.79 -0.64 -38.16
C PHE A 893 5.49 -2.14 -38.16
N CYS A 894 5.57 -2.81 -39.29
CA CYS A 894 5.42 -4.25 -39.42
C CYS A 894 4.11 -4.77 -38.77
N LYS A 895 2.98 -4.10 -39.01
CA LYS A 895 1.66 -4.43 -38.43
C LYS A 895 1.71 -4.38 -36.87
N GLY A 896 2.37 -3.38 -36.30
CA GLY A 896 2.45 -3.16 -34.86
C GLY A 896 3.50 -4.00 -34.12
N ARG A 897 4.33 -4.78 -34.84
CA ARG A 897 5.39 -5.59 -34.22
C ARG A 897 6.62 -4.78 -33.81
N LEU A 898 7.02 -3.80 -34.61
CA LEU A 898 8.13 -2.91 -34.35
C LEU A 898 7.57 -1.54 -33.98
N THR A 899 7.97 -1.00 -32.83
CA THR A 899 7.56 0.33 -32.36
C THR A 899 8.81 1.16 -32.09
N LEU A 900 8.86 2.34 -32.70
CA LEU A 900 9.86 3.36 -32.41
C LEU A 900 9.22 4.45 -31.56
N THR A 901 9.86 4.84 -30.47
CA THR A 901 9.44 5.94 -29.61
C THR A 901 10.58 6.91 -29.41
N ALA A 902 10.35 8.18 -29.75
CA ALA A 902 11.22 9.28 -29.33
C ALA A 902 10.53 10.00 -28.16
N GLU A 903 11.21 10.15 -27.04
CA GLU A 903 10.67 10.85 -25.89
C GLU A 903 11.66 11.89 -25.35
N GLY A 904 11.10 13.00 -24.85
CA GLY A 904 11.81 14.04 -24.12
C GLY A 904 11.15 14.28 -22.78
N PHE A 905 11.96 14.32 -21.74
CA PHE A 905 11.56 14.59 -20.37
C PHE A 905 12.17 15.91 -19.92
N ASP A 906 11.34 16.79 -19.32
CA ASP A 906 11.72 18.11 -18.84
C ASP A 906 12.53 18.89 -19.87
N LEU A 907 11.96 19.08 -21.08
CA LEU A 907 12.63 19.69 -22.21
C LEU A 907 13.09 21.13 -21.96
N LEU A 908 12.48 21.81 -20.98
CA LEU A 908 12.78 23.18 -20.59
C LEU A 908 13.78 23.28 -19.44
N HIS A 909 14.18 22.17 -18.84
CA HIS A 909 15.15 22.09 -17.74
C HIS A 909 14.76 22.87 -16.48
N GLN A 910 13.48 22.88 -16.12
CA GLN A 910 12.97 23.67 -15.00
C GLN A 910 12.44 22.82 -13.84
N LEU A 911 12.66 21.50 -13.87
CA LEU A 911 12.17 20.60 -12.84
C LEU A 911 12.86 20.84 -11.50
N SER A 912 12.10 21.14 -10.46
CA SER A 912 12.57 21.19 -9.07
C SER A 912 11.90 20.11 -8.21
N ASN A 913 12.53 19.75 -7.08
CA ASN A 913 12.00 18.76 -6.16
C ASN A 913 12.20 19.15 -4.70
N THR A 914 11.22 19.82 -4.13
CA THR A 914 11.25 20.27 -2.75
C THR A 914 9.96 19.85 -2.04
N THR A 915 10.08 19.38 -0.81
CA THR A 915 8.95 19.02 0.07
C THR A 915 8.94 19.90 1.31
N TYR A 916 7.77 20.08 1.91
CA TYR A 916 7.58 20.90 3.10
C TYR A 916 6.74 20.16 4.14
N THR A 917 7.17 20.22 5.39
CA THR A 917 6.44 19.66 6.54
C THR A 917 6.38 20.67 7.69
N VAL A 918 5.28 20.66 8.45
CA VAL A 918 5.10 21.50 9.65
C VAL A 918 4.32 20.73 10.71
N ASN A 919 4.74 20.87 11.97
CA ASN A 919 4.07 20.32 13.16
C ASN A 919 4.31 21.24 14.37
N ALA A 920 3.92 20.77 15.57
CA ALA A 920 4.07 21.55 16.81
C ALA A 920 5.52 21.86 17.19
N GLN A 921 6.47 21.10 16.69
CA GLN A 921 7.89 21.28 17.03
C GLN A 921 8.66 22.14 16.04
N GLY A 922 8.19 22.22 14.79
CA GLY A 922 8.93 23.00 13.79
C GLY A 922 8.38 22.84 12.39
N ARG A 923 9.10 23.44 11.45
CA ARG A 923 8.91 23.30 10.02
C ARG A 923 10.22 22.87 9.36
N THR A 924 10.12 22.08 8.30
CA THR A 924 11.28 21.58 7.57
C THR A 924 10.99 21.61 6.07
N GLU A 925 11.96 22.13 5.35
CA GLU A 925 12.03 22.20 3.89
C GLU A 925 13.10 21.23 3.43
N VAL A 926 12.79 20.36 2.48
CA VAL A 926 13.72 19.34 1.99
C VAL A 926 13.73 19.35 0.47
N TRP A 927 14.89 19.66 -0.09
CA TRP A 927 15.20 19.43 -1.49
C TRP A 927 15.93 18.11 -1.68
N ARG A 928 15.58 17.36 -2.72
CA ARG A 928 16.28 16.13 -3.11
C ARG A 928 16.59 16.12 -4.59
N ASN A 929 17.69 15.47 -4.97
CA ASN A 929 18.02 15.30 -6.38
C ASN A 929 16.95 14.46 -7.10
N THR A 930 16.77 14.75 -8.37
CA THR A 930 15.88 14.02 -9.27
C THR A 930 16.66 13.59 -10.51
N ILE A 931 16.02 12.85 -11.42
CA ILE A 931 16.58 12.56 -12.73
C ILE A 931 16.65 13.88 -13.51
N PRO A 932 17.81 14.27 -14.07
CA PRO A 932 17.90 15.43 -14.93
C PRO A 932 17.13 15.21 -16.23
N ASN A 933 16.81 16.29 -16.92
CA ASN A 933 16.21 16.25 -18.26
C ASN A 933 17.00 15.35 -19.23
N TYR A 934 16.29 14.65 -20.11
CA TYR A 934 16.87 13.79 -21.13
C TYR A 934 15.97 13.62 -22.34
N MET A 935 16.56 13.19 -23.45
CA MET A 935 15.86 12.67 -24.62
C MET A 935 16.28 11.23 -24.85
N MET A 936 15.33 10.35 -25.18
CA MET A 936 15.60 8.94 -25.47
C MET A 936 14.92 8.47 -26.74
N MET A 937 15.57 7.53 -27.42
CA MET A 937 15.00 6.76 -28.53
C MET A 937 14.83 5.31 -28.10
N HIS A 938 13.61 4.79 -28.22
CA HIS A 938 13.24 3.43 -27.87
C HIS A 938 12.94 2.63 -29.13
N VAL A 939 13.39 1.39 -29.14
CA VAL A 939 13.05 0.39 -30.14
C VAL A 939 12.44 -0.81 -29.41
N ALA A 940 11.14 -1.04 -29.63
CA ALA A 940 10.43 -2.15 -29.03
C ALA A 940 9.98 -3.13 -30.12
N TYR A 941 10.24 -4.43 -29.91
CA TYR A 941 9.84 -5.51 -30.79
C TYR A 941 8.95 -6.50 -30.07
N LYS A 942 7.80 -6.81 -30.70
CA LYS A 942 6.78 -7.70 -30.16
C LYS A 942 6.78 -9.04 -30.87
N LEU A 943 7.03 -10.10 -30.13
CA LEU A 943 6.93 -11.49 -30.53
C LEU A 943 5.67 -12.08 -29.91
N THR A 944 4.56 -11.99 -30.60
CA THR A 944 3.31 -12.61 -30.17
C THR A 944 2.88 -13.64 -31.19
N LYS A 945 2.65 -14.87 -30.74
CA LYS A 945 2.09 -15.92 -31.58
C LYS A 945 0.75 -16.35 -30.96
N THR A 946 -0.34 -15.94 -31.58
CA THR A 946 -1.65 -16.53 -31.30
C THR A 946 -1.67 -17.95 -31.86
N PRO A 947 -2.29 -18.93 -31.17
CA PRO A 947 -2.50 -20.25 -31.74
C PRO A 947 -3.22 -20.11 -33.09
N LYS A 948 -2.71 -20.80 -34.11
CA LYS A 948 -3.46 -20.91 -35.37
C LYS A 948 -4.83 -21.49 -35.06
N LYS A 949 -5.89 -20.89 -35.60
CA LYS A 949 -7.22 -21.53 -35.65
C LYS A 949 -7.01 -22.94 -36.23
N LYS A 950 -7.25 -24.00 -35.43
CA LYS A 950 -7.44 -25.33 -35.94
C LYS A 950 -8.85 -25.45 -36.48
#